data_e0d0f0e303c400a5051b08a022df8085
#
_entry.id   e0d0f0e303c400a5051b08a022df8085
#
_cell.length_a   1.000
_cell.length_b   1.000
_cell.length_c   1.000
_cell.angle_alpha   90.00
_cell.angle_beta   90.00
_cell.angle_gamma   90.00
#
_symmetry.space_group_name_H-M   'P 1'
#
loop_
_entity.id
_entity.type
_entity.pdbx_description
1 polymer ?
#
loop_
_entity_poly.entity_id
_entity_poly.type
_entity_poly.pdbx_seq_one_letter_code
_entity_poly.pdbx_strand_id
1 'polypeptide(L)'
;MDRSLANFVLLLMAAASTWSFFLVAADAGRLQPSCIGREREALLAFKQVINDTDDSLGSWQQERHDCCQWAGITCSNTTGHVIKLDLGYANLVGQISPSLLSLEHLEYLNLRNNGLFGSDGRVPEFLGSLKNLRHLDLSEMSFSGTVPPQLGNLSKLEYLNLDLSDIRYFNNTGMVSTDISWLARLPLLVHLGMSGMNLSSIADLPVTVNKLPSLEFLGLSECLLSSANQSLTHLNLTNLQDLDLSHNYFGHPIASGWFWNLTSIEYLDLSDTSLHGPFPNALGNMTSLQWLSLSSMGNRATMTVDLKSLCDLENLWLDGSLSSGNITEFLDKLPRCSSNKLQRLNLSSNYMVGILPHRMGHLTNLSWLDLSYNNITGAIPLGIGNLSCLENLFISNNLLTGAIPPGLGNSTFVYLSNNNLSGPIQLGIESCTRLQYLDLSYNSITGPIPSMLGNCTKLYYLALSNNLLTGDIPPGLGNCTSLQYLSLSKNLLTGHLTSEISLLGNLTELDLSNNNLDGVITGEHLVTLKNLEHLDLSHNSFSGPLPSEFGAYRLVELTLSYNYFSGHIPESVCMLRNLLVLDLSNNLLVGEFPRCSQKPILVFLLLSHNRFSGKFPSSLKNYSSLAFMDLSTNSFHGTLPLWIGDLVYLRFLQLSHNFFSGHIPITITNLKRLRQLSLAGNSIFGILPWSLSNLTAMTQKHTKRPGIDMSIWYTGYVGKFREVWPIVMKRQELKYGTGIFYVVSMDLSLNYLTGEIPDGLTSLNGLLNLNFSWNQLSGKIPGKIGAMKSLESLDLSRNNLSGEIPTSLSDLTYLSSLDLSYNNLTGRIPPGRQLDTLYLDNQSIYRGNFGLCGTPLERNCSGDNALEGDNQQKIEKASEHVLFFYSGLGSGFMAGLWVVFCTLLFKKVWRVAYFRLFDKLYDKVYVFLVVTWGRINHKETTT
;
A
#
# COMPACT_ATOMS: atom_id res chain seq x y z
N MET A 1 10.49 49.51 -50.76
CA MET A 1 11.11 48.18 -50.93
C MET A 1 10.07 47.24 -51.53
N ASP A 2 10.07 46.78 -52.62
CA ASP A 2 10.65 46.93 -53.90
C ASP A 2 9.88 46.04 -54.85
N ARG A 3 9.22 46.55 -55.80
CA ARG A 3 8.51 45.80 -56.86
C ARG A 3 9.42 44.76 -57.58
N SER A 4 10.73 44.84 -57.38
CA SER A 4 11.77 43.98 -57.96
C SER A 4 11.77 42.60 -57.26
N LEU A 5 11.50 42.51 -55.97
CA LEU A 5 11.50 41.23 -55.22
C LEU A 5 10.25 40.36 -55.51
N ALA A 6 9.10 41.04 -55.69
CA ALA A 6 7.85 40.36 -56.03
C ALA A 6 7.88 39.74 -57.44
N ASN A 7 8.53 40.36 -58.41
CA ASN A 7 8.71 39.87 -59.75
C ASN A 7 9.73 38.69 -59.82
N PHE A 8 10.74 38.73 -58.93
CA PHE A 8 11.70 37.61 -58.83
C PHE A 8 11.09 36.34 -58.19
N VAL A 9 10.24 36.52 -57.21
CA VAL A 9 9.48 35.40 -56.57
C VAL A 9 8.44 34.83 -57.54
N LEU A 10 7.76 35.65 -58.36
CA LEU A 10 6.82 35.21 -59.37
C LEU A 10 7.51 34.45 -60.51
N LEU A 11 8.72 34.86 -60.90
CA LEU A 11 9.55 34.17 -61.91
C LEU A 11 10.09 32.83 -61.38
N LEU A 12 10.45 32.75 -60.10
CA LEU A 12 10.85 31.50 -59.47
C LEU A 12 9.67 30.53 -59.29
N MET A 13 8.47 31.03 -58.96
CA MET A 13 7.25 30.19 -58.90
C MET A 13 6.81 29.70 -60.30
N ALA A 14 6.94 30.55 -61.35
CA ALA A 14 6.67 30.13 -62.71
C ALA A 14 7.71 29.11 -63.26
N ALA A 15 9.00 29.28 -62.89
CA ALA A 15 10.04 28.26 -63.20
C ALA A 15 9.85 26.95 -62.45
N ALA A 16 9.42 27.03 -61.16
CA ALA A 16 9.10 25.83 -60.35
C ALA A 16 7.87 25.06 -60.88
N SER A 17 6.85 25.77 -61.39
CA SER A 17 5.67 25.14 -61.98
C SER A 17 5.97 24.50 -63.34
N THR A 18 6.88 25.05 -64.18
CA THR A 18 7.30 24.42 -65.45
C THR A 18 8.23 23.23 -65.21
N TRP A 19 9.08 23.27 -64.18
CA TRP A 19 9.88 22.08 -63.79
C TRP A 19 9.04 20.98 -63.18
N SER A 20 7.98 21.27 -62.44
CA SER A 20 7.02 20.29 -61.92
C SER A 20 6.25 19.59 -63.08
N PHE A 21 5.91 20.30 -64.17
CA PHE A 21 5.27 19.73 -65.34
C PHE A 21 6.23 18.83 -66.16
N PHE A 22 7.53 19.15 -66.24
CA PHE A 22 8.52 18.31 -66.93
C PHE A 22 8.91 17.10 -66.11
N LEU A 23 8.89 17.14 -64.80
CA LEU A 23 9.09 15.97 -63.93
C LEU A 23 7.87 15.05 -63.94
N VAL A 24 6.64 15.57 -64.02
CA VAL A 24 5.41 14.74 -64.15
C VAL A 24 5.30 14.11 -65.57
N ALA A 25 5.86 14.70 -66.61
CA ALA A 25 5.86 14.14 -67.98
C ALA A 25 7.00 13.12 -68.23
N ALA A 26 8.03 13.06 -67.38
CA ALA A 26 9.10 12.09 -67.49
C ALA A 26 8.83 10.79 -66.72
N ASP A 27 7.84 10.82 -65.78
CA ASP A 27 7.48 9.62 -64.99
C ASP A 27 6.23 8.88 -65.54
N ALA A 28 5.73 9.28 -66.71
CA ALA A 28 4.57 8.67 -67.38
C ALA A 28 4.97 7.49 -68.28
N GLY A 29 5.92 6.66 -67.84
CA GLY A 29 6.41 5.54 -68.67
C GLY A 29 7.01 4.36 -67.93
N ARG A 30 7.17 4.39 -66.61
CA ARG A 30 7.44 3.18 -65.85
C ARG A 30 6.12 2.63 -65.28
N LEU A 31 5.52 1.66 -65.96
CA LEU A 31 4.56 0.75 -65.31
C LEU A 31 5.23 0.25 -64.05
N GLN A 32 4.78 0.74 -62.86
CA GLN A 32 5.17 0.09 -61.61
C GLN A 32 4.77 -1.39 -61.75
N PRO A 33 5.68 -2.33 -61.52
CA PRO A 33 5.35 -3.72 -61.62
C PRO A 33 4.20 -4.03 -60.68
N SER A 34 3.09 -4.51 -61.20
CA SER A 34 1.93 -4.94 -60.42
C SER A 34 2.25 -6.20 -59.62
N CYS A 35 1.54 -6.42 -58.52
CA CYS A 35 1.65 -7.60 -57.71
C CYS A 35 1.63 -8.91 -58.51
N ILE A 36 2.49 -9.85 -58.13
CA ILE A 36 2.55 -11.18 -58.77
C ILE A 36 1.29 -11.99 -58.41
N GLY A 37 0.55 -12.48 -59.39
CA GLY A 37 -0.73 -13.16 -59.19
C GLY A 37 -0.67 -14.34 -58.20
N ARG A 38 0.38 -15.19 -58.26
CA ARG A 38 0.61 -16.31 -57.34
C ARG A 38 0.78 -15.80 -55.88
N GLU A 39 1.51 -14.72 -55.66
CA GLU A 39 1.73 -14.14 -54.34
C GLU A 39 0.46 -13.50 -53.81
N ARG A 40 -0.34 -12.84 -54.64
CA ARG A 40 -1.65 -12.32 -54.30
C ARG A 40 -2.60 -13.43 -53.82
N GLU A 41 -2.68 -14.56 -54.56
CA GLU A 41 -3.50 -15.70 -54.17
C GLU A 41 -3.04 -16.30 -52.84
N ALA A 42 -1.74 -16.35 -52.56
CA ALA A 42 -1.17 -16.80 -51.32
C ALA A 42 -1.58 -15.90 -50.13
N LEU A 43 -1.58 -14.57 -50.32
CA LEU A 43 -2.04 -13.60 -49.31
C LEU A 43 -3.53 -13.74 -49.06
N LEU A 44 -4.35 -13.93 -50.07
CA LEU A 44 -5.80 -14.18 -49.89
C LEU A 44 -6.07 -15.50 -49.18
N ALA A 45 -5.31 -16.56 -49.48
CA ALA A 45 -5.39 -17.83 -48.76
C ALA A 45 -4.94 -17.69 -47.29
N PHE A 46 -3.97 -16.84 -47.00
CA PHE A 46 -3.58 -16.48 -45.63
C PHE A 46 -4.72 -15.74 -44.90
N LYS A 47 -5.36 -14.75 -45.55
CA LYS A 47 -6.52 -14.04 -44.99
C LYS A 47 -7.69 -14.97 -44.63
N GLN A 48 -7.95 -16.01 -45.45
CA GLN A 48 -9.11 -16.91 -45.29
C GLN A 48 -9.12 -17.67 -43.95
N VAL A 49 -7.95 -17.91 -43.36
CA VAL A 49 -7.81 -18.67 -42.11
C VAL A 49 -7.67 -17.76 -40.90
N ILE A 50 -7.85 -16.46 -41.08
CA ILE A 50 -7.71 -15.42 -40.06
C ILE A 50 -9.09 -14.80 -39.76
N ASN A 51 -9.39 -14.65 -38.50
CA ASN A 51 -10.49 -13.82 -37.99
C ASN A 51 -9.96 -12.40 -37.79
N ASP A 52 -10.43 -11.46 -38.58
CA ASP A 52 -10.07 -10.04 -38.57
C ASP A 52 -11.24 -9.22 -37.99
N THR A 53 -11.26 -9.00 -36.71
CA THR A 53 -12.37 -8.31 -36.02
C THR A 53 -12.35 -6.80 -36.25
N ASP A 54 -11.18 -6.23 -36.49
CA ASP A 54 -10.97 -4.78 -36.60
C ASP A 54 -10.88 -4.28 -38.05
N ASP A 55 -11.16 -5.18 -39.01
CA ASP A 55 -11.06 -4.93 -40.48
C ASP A 55 -9.67 -4.42 -40.91
N SER A 56 -8.62 -4.85 -40.21
CA SER A 56 -7.21 -4.50 -40.49
C SER A 56 -6.78 -4.98 -41.91
N LEU A 57 -7.34 -6.07 -42.37
CA LEU A 57 -7.14 -6.64 -43.72
C LEU A 57 -8.28 -6.27 -44.72
N GLY A 58 -9.05 -5.20 -44.42
CA GLY A 58 -10.17 -4.77 -45.27
C GLY A 58 -9.76 -4.36 -46.68
N SER A 59 -8.51 -3.89 -46.85
CA SER A 59 -7.95 -3.58 -48.17
C SER A 59 -7.61 -4.82 -49.02
N TRP A 60 -7.53 -6.03 -48.43
CA TRP A 60 -7.19 -7.28 -49.09
C TRP A 60 -8.46 -7.86 -49.73
N GLN A 61 -8.77 -7.39 -50.93
CA GLN A 61 -10.00 -7.74 -51.67
C GLN A 61 -9.68 -8.45 -52.99
N GLN A 62 -10.52 -9.40 -53.36
CA GLN A 62 -10.32 -10.20 -54.59
C GLN A 62 -10.46 -9.32 -55.82
N GLU A 63 -11.29 -8.28 -55.79
CA GLU A 63 -11.49 -7.32 -56.87
C GLU A 63 -10.33 -6.34 -57.05
N ARG A 64 -9.49 -6.13 -56.03
CA ARG A 64 -8.29 -5.30 -56.13
C ARG A 64 -7.12 -6.12 -56.62
N HIS A 65 -6.80 -6.02 -57.91
CA HIS A 65 -5.77 -6.84 -58.58
C HIS A 65 -4.35 -6.59 -58.12
N ASP A 66 -4.04 -5.41 -57.54
CA ASP A 66 -2.69 -5.07 -57.10
C ASP A 66 -2.56 -5.16 -55.57
N CYS A 67 -1.96 -6.27 -55.08
CA CYS A 67 -1.71 -6.53 -53.69
C CYS A 67 -0.63 -5.61 -53.08
N CYS A 68 0.15 -4.93 -53.92
CA CYS A 68 1.16 -3.99 -53.45
C CYS A 68 0.54 -2.72 -52.83
N GLN A 69 -0.76 -2.50 -53.01
CA GLN A 69 -1.53 -1.43 -52.39
C GLN A 69 -2.30 -1.86 -51.12
N TRP A 70 -2.16 -3.12 -50.72
CA TRP A 70 -2.85 -3.64 -49.53
C TRP A 70 -2.13 -3.22 -48.26
N ALA A 71 -2.90 -3.00 -47.20
CA ALA A 71 -2.35 -2.66 -45.90
C ALA A 71 -1.34 -3.71 -45.46
N GLY A 72 -0.18 -3.26 -44.95
CA GLY A 72 0.90 -4.13 -44.49
C GLY A 72 1.73 -4.80 -45.58
N ILE A 73 1.46 -4.59 -46.88
CA ILE A 73 2.21 -5.16 -47.99
C ILE A 73 3.14 -4.12 -48.62
N THR A 74 4.37 -4.54 -48.93
CA THR A 74 5.30 -3.74 -49.74
C THR A 74 5.92 -4.66 -50.81
N CYS A 75 5.91 -4.20 -52.04
CA CYS A 75 6.52 -4.93 -53.18
C CYS A 75 7.80 -4.26 -53.63
N SER A 76 8.63 -5.04 -54.29
CA SER A 76 9.82 -4.54 -55.00
C SER A 76 9.43 -3.67 -56.19
N ASN A 77 9.96 -2.45 -56.26
CA ASN A 77 9.68 -1.49 -57.33
C ASN A 77 10.22 -1.94 -58.71
N THR A 78 11.07 -2.97 -58.76
CA THR A 78 11.67 -3.46 -59.95
C THR A 78 11.02 -4.75 -60.47
N THR A 79 10.55 -5.62 -59.55
CA THR A 79 10.10 -6.99 -59.92
C THR A 79 8.62 -7.25 -59.62
N GLY A 80 7.98 -6.40 -58.77
CA GLY A 80 6.60 -6.58 -58.32
C GLY A 80 6.41 -7.69 -57.28
N HIS A 81 7.48 -8.38 -56.85
CA HIS A 81 7.42 -9.37 -55.77
C HIS A 81 7.17 -8.74 -54.43
N VAL A 82 6.39 -9.42 -53.60
CA VAL A 82 6.18 -9.03 -52.19
C VAL A 82 7.48 -9.27 -51.42
N ILE A 83 8.04 -8.18 -50.87
CA ILE A 83 9.28 -8.20 -50.08
C ILE A 83 9.02 -7.93 -48.59
N LYS A 84 7.89 -7.28 -48.24
CA LYS A 84 7.55 -7.02 -46.87
C LYS A 84 6.08 -7.33 -46.57
N LEU A 85 5.85 -8.05 -45.47
CA LEU A 85 4.55 -8.29 -44.85
C LEU A 85 4.62 -7.82 -43.38
N ASP A 86 3.90 -6.75 -43.08
CA ASP A 86 3.87 -6.10 -41.78
C ASP A 86 2.45 -6.02 -41.26
N LEU A 87 2.11 -6.91 -40.33
CA LEU A 87 0.80 -7.05 -39.70
C LEU A 87 0.88 -6.93 -38.16
N GLY A 88 1.95 -6.30 -37.66
CA GLY A 88 2.10 -6.06 -36.22
C GLY A 88 0.94 -5.26 -35.65
N TYR A 89 0.45 -5.63 -34.45
CA TYR A 89 -0.65 -4.95 -33.75
C TYR A 89 -1.98 -4.89 -34.51
N ALA A 90 -2.23 -5.83 -35.44
CA ALA A 90 -3.44 -5.84 -36.26
C ALA A 90 -4.64 -6.57 -35.62
N ASN A 91 -4.48 -7.07 -34.38
CA ASN A 91 -5.51 -7.81 -33.61
C ASN A 91 -6.11 -9.01 -34.37
N LEU A 92 -5.27 -9.69 -35.13
CA LEU A 92 -5.64 -10.84 -35.97
C LEU A 92 -5.64 -12.13 -35.14
N VAL A 93 -6.65 -12.98 -35.33
CA VAL A 93 -6.77 -14.26 -34.61
C VAL A 93 -6.91 -15.39 -35.65
N GLY A 94 -6.08 -16.44 -35.59
CA GLY A 94 -6.19 -17.56 -36.52
C GLY A 94 -4.89 -18.28 -36.71
N GLN A 95 -4.78 -19.05 -37.82
CA GLN A 95 -3.62 -19.88 -38.10
C GLN A 95 -2.65 -19.21 -39.09
N ILE A 96 -1.34 -19.26 -38.78
CA ILE A 96 -0.31 -18.86 -39.72
C ILE A 96 -0.26 -19.93 -40.83
N SER A 97 -0.71 -19.56 -42.03
CA SER A 97 -0.88 -20.49 -43.16
C SER A 97 0.43 -20.77 -43.91
N PRO A 98 0.71 -22.03 -44.32
CA PRO A 98 1.81 -22.38 -45.23
C PRO A 98 1.74 -21.70 -46.60
N SER A 99 0.61 -21.05 -46.95
CA SER A 99 0.49 -20.26 -48.18
C SER A 99 1.56 -19.16 -48.27
N LEU A 100 2.09 -18.66 -47.12
CA LEU A 100 3.20 -17.72 -47.10
C LEU A 100 4.47 -18.21 -47.76
N LEU A 101 4.66 -19.53 -47.96
CA LEU A 101 5.80 -20.08 -48.68
C LEU A 101 5.84 -19.65 -50.15
N SER A 102 4.70 -19.24 -50.73
CA SER A 102 4.65 -18.72 -52.09
C SER A 102 5.25 -17.32 -52.22
N LEU A 103 5.51 -16.62 -51.09
CA LEU A 103 6.22 -15.34 -51.07
C LEU A 103 7.74 -15.57 -51.05
N GLU A 104 8.27 -16.16 -52.13
CA GLU A 104 9.68 -16.59 -52.20
C GLU A 104 10.71 -15.46 -52.06
N HIS A 105 10.28 -14.22 -52.29
CA HIS A 105 11.11 -13.02 -52.19
C HIS A 105 10.91 -12.23 -50.89
N LEU A 106 10.13 -12.77 -49.92
CA LEU A 106 9.85 -12.08 -48.65
C LEU A 106 11.14 -11.90 -47.82
N GLU A 107 11.46 -10.64 -47.54
CA GLU A 107 12.61 -10.23 -46.71
C GLU A 107 12.20 -9.81 -45.29
N TYR A 108 10.97 -9.35 -45.13
CA TYR A 108 10.47 -8.80 -43.86
C TYR A 108 9.11 -9.41 -43.53
N LEU A 109 9.01 -10.05 -42.37
CA LEU A 109 7.77 -10.58 -41.79
C LEU A 109 7.61 -10.13 -40.37
N ASN A 110 6.59 -9.32 -40.10
CA ASN A 110 6.21 -8.89 -38.79
C ASN A 110 4.75 -9.30 -38.47
N LEU A 111 4.56 -10.14 -37.47
CA LEU A 111 3.26 -10.59 -36.96
C LEU A 111 3.08 -10.27 -35.47
N ARG A 112 3.91 -9.41 -34.89
CA ARG A 112 3.97 -9.05 -33.48
C ARG A 112 2.60 -8.71 -32.91
N ASN A 113 2.32 -9.09 -31.67
CA ASN A 113 1.14 -8.75 -30.90
C ASN A 113 -0.18 -9.06 -31.63
N ASN A 114 -0.34 -10.32 -32.04
CA ASN A 114 -1.53 -10.87 -32.65
C ASN A 114 -1.91 -12.19 -31.97
N GLY A 115 -3.17 -12.62 -32.16
CA GLY A 115 -3.67 -13.93 -31.72
C GLY A 115 -3.43 -15.02 -32.77
N LEU A 116 -2.36 -14.93 -33.58
CA LEU A 116 -2.04 -15.91 -34.60
C LEU A 116 -1.23 -17.07 -34.00
N PHE A 117 -1.44 -18.29 -34.50
CA PHE A 117 -0.77 -19.50 -34.02
C PHE A 117 -0.44 -20.45 -35.16
N GLY A 118 0.53 -21.35 -34.97
CA GLY A 118 0.80 -22.46 -35.85
C GLY A 118 0.01 -23.72 -35.48
N SER A 119 0.29 -24.84 -36.11
CA SER A 119 -0.30 -26.13 -35.75
C SER A 119 -0.02 -26.42 -34.25
N ASP A 120 -1.05 -26.75 -33.49
CA ASP A 120 -0.96 -27.04 -32.04
C ASP A 120 -0.41 -25.88 -31.18
N GLY A 121 -0.57 -24.62 -31.63
CA GLY A 121 -0.11 -23.44 -30.87
C GLY A 121 1.40 -23.19 -30.92
N ARG A 122 2.14 -23.90 -31.82
CA ARG A 122 3.60 -23.79 -31.93
C ARG A 122 4.01 -22.78 -33.02
N VAL A 123 5.26 -22.32 -32.96
CA VAL A 123 5.87 -21.59 -34.07
C VAL A 123 5.95 -22.52 -35.31
N PRO A 124 5.44 -22.13 -36.48
CA PRO A 124 5.44 -22.99 -37.65
C PRO A 124 6.86 -23.30 -38.21
N GLU A 125 7.20 -24.58 -38.34
CA GLU A 125 8.50 -25.02 -38.87
C GLU A 125 8.76 -24.55 -40.31
N PHE A 126 7.70 -24.40 -41.13
CA PHE A 126 7.82 -23.97 -42.51
C PHE A 126 8.40 -22.56 -42.68
N LEU A 127 8.31 -21.70 -41.65
CA LEU A 127 8.91 -20.37 -41.67
C LEU A 127 10.42 -20.43 -41.97
N GLY A 128 11.11 -21.49 -41.52
CA GLY A 128 12.51 -21.75 -41.84
C GLY A 128 12.81 -22.03 -43.29
N SER A 129 11.78 -22.11 -44.16
CA SER A 129 11.94 -22.28 -45.63
C SER A 129 11.92 -20.94 -46.38
N LEU A 130 11.59 -19.81 -45.72
CA LEU A 130 11.60 -18.47 -46.32
C LEU A 130 13.03 -17.89 -46.36
N LYS A 131 13.90 -18.47 -47.16
CA LYS A 131 15.37 -18.27 -47.17
C LYS A 131 15.84 -16.85 -47.45
N ASN A 132 14.97 -15.97 -47.94
CA ASN A 132 15.29 -14.59 -48.20
C ASN A 132 14.98 -13.64 -47.00
N LEU A 133 14.33 -14.17 -45.95
CA LEU A 133 14.01 -13.40 -44.77
C LEU A 133 15.27 -12.82 -44.09
N ARG A 134 15.21 -11.50 -43.85
CA ARG A 134 16.16 -10.72 -43.06
C ARG A 134 15.57 -10.30 -41.71
N HIS A 135 14.24 -10.10 -41.67
CA HIS A 135 13.53 -9.66 -40.47
C HIS A 135 12.35 -10.58 -40.18
N LEU A 136 12.34 -11.17 -38.99
CA LEU A 136 11.25 -12.01 -38.47
C LEU A 136 10.89 -11.55 -37.06
N ASP A 137 9.70 -10.97 -36.92
CA ASP A 137 9.15 -10.58 -35.61
C ASP A 137 7.86 -11.38 -35.35
N LEU A 138 7.94 -12.24 -34.35
CA LEU A 138 6.84 -13.05 -33.81
C LEU A 138 6.60 -12.77 -32.31
N SER A 139 7.06 -11.61 -31.83
CA SER A 139 6.98 -11.27 -30.42
C SER A 139 5.56 -11.00 -29.96
N GLU A 140 5.35 -11.08 -28.64
CA GLU A 140 4.07 -10.83 -27.97
C GLU A 140 2.90 -11.72 -28.50
N MET A 141 3.22 -12.93 -28.98
CA MET A 141 2.26 -13.90 -29.45
C MET A 141 2.12 -15.07 -28.46
N SER A 142 0.94 -15.70 -28.41
CA SER A 142 0.65 -16.80 -27.48
C SER A 142 1.16 -18.17 -27.96
N PHE A 143 2.40 -18.26 -28.42
CA PHE A 143 2.99 -19.53 -28.79
C PHE A 143 3.30 -20.43 -27.57
N SER A 144 3.30 -21.75 -27.82
CA SER A 144 3.66 -22.76 -26.82
C SER A 144 4.55 -23.85 -27.48
N GLY A 145 5.13 -24.71 -26.63
CA GLY A 145 5.96 -25.83 -27.09
C GLY A 145 7.38 -25.42 -27.52
N THR A 146 8.01 -26.20 -28.38
CA THR A 146 9.43 -26.03 -28.74
C THR A 146 9.62 -25.07 -29.91
N VAL A 147 10.69 -24.24 -29.85
CA VAL A 147 11.12 -23.44 -31.00
C VAL A 147 11.66 -24.34 -32.09
N PRO A 148 11.19 -24.22 -33.36
CA PRO A 148 11.64 -25.08 -34.45
C PRO A 148 13.09 -24.76 -34.86
N PRO A 149 14.03 -25.73 -34.82
CA PRO A 149 15.42 -25.53 -35.24
C PRO A 149 15.56 -25.22 -36.71
N GLN A 150 14.51 -25.37 -37.52
CA GLN A 150 14.41 -24.99 -38.91
C GLN A 150 14.59 -23.50 -39.15
N LEU A 151 14.32 -22.63 -38.12
CA LEU A 151 14.61 -21.20 -38.16
C LEU A 151 16.10 -20.92 -38.42
N GLY A 152 17.00 -21.83 -38.03
CA GLY A 152 18.43 -21.77 -38.36
C GLY A 152 18.77 -21.91 -39.84
N ASN A 153 17.81 -22.21 -40.72
CA ASN A 153 18.04 -22.25 -42.17
C ASN A 153 17.91 -20.86 -42.83
N LEU A 154 17.48 -19.84 -42.06
CA LEU A 154 17.32 -18.47 -42.53
C LEU A 154 18.67 -17.72 -42.50
N SER A 155 19.63 -18.15 -43.30
CA SER A 155 21.03 -17.68 -43.25
C SER A 155 21.23 -16.18 -43.56
N LYS A 156 20.18 -15.48 -44.02
CA LYS A 156 20.19 -14.04 -44.28
C LYS A 156 19.55 -13.24 -43.15
N LEU A 157 19.06 -13.92 -42.08
CA LEU A 157 18.34 -13.29 -41.02
C LEU A 157 19.24 -12.34 -40.22
N GLU A 158 18.80 -11.11 -40.09
CA GLU A 158 19.45 -10.01 -39.36
C GLU A 158 18.69 -9.70 -38.06
N TYR A 159 17.35 -9.87 -38.03
CA TYR A 159 16.48 -9.59 -36.93
C TYR A 159 15.57 -10.78 -36.62
N LEU A 160 15.64 -11.29 -35.37
CA LEU A 160 14.76 -12.35 -34.87
C LEU A 160 14.23 -11.93 -33.51
N ASN A 161 12.93 -11.75 -33.43
CA ASN A 161 12.25 -11.48 -32.15
C ASN A 161 11.16 -12.52 -31.88
N LEU A 162 11.33 -13.27 -30.78
CA LEU A 162 10.44 -14.32 -30.29
C LEU A 162 9.97 -14.01 -28.84
N ASP A 163 10.15 -12.77 -28.35
CA ASP A 163 9.78 -12.37 -26.99
C ASP A 163 8.30 -12.66 -26.74
N LEU A 164 8.01 -13.26 -25.60
CA LEU A 164 6.64 -13.57 -25.19
C LEU A 164 6.04 -12.40 -24.43
N SER A 165 4.74 -12.18 -24.56
CA SER A 165 4.00 -11.25 -23.72
C SER A 165 4.01 -11.71 -22.26
N ASP A 166 3.96 -10.76 -21.31
CA ASP A 166 4.05 -10.90 -19.86
C ASP A 166 3.36 -12.18 -19.33
N ILE A 167 4.15 -13.21 -19.03
CA ILE A 167 3.70 -14.58 -18.65
C ILE A 167 3.06 -14.58 -17.24
N ARG A 168 3.14 -13.49 -16.48
CA ARG A 168 2.58 -13.39 -15.12
C ARG A 168 1.08 -13.68 -15.05
N TYR A 169 0.37 -13.73 -16.16
CA TYR A 169 -1.07 -14.00 -16.26
C TYR A 169 -1.46 -15.34 -16.89
N PHE A 170 -0.52 -16.14 -17.44
CA PHE A 170 -0.86 -17.41 -18.10
C PHE A 170 -0.14 -18.60 -17.46
N ASN A 171 -0.91 -19.60 -17.06
CA ASN A 171 -0.45 -20.86 -16.48
C ASN A 171 0.57 -21.59 -17.39
N ASN A 172 1.81 -21.72 -16.95
CA ASN A 172 2.85 -22.76 -17.25
C ASN A 172 2.94 -23.40 -18.65
N THR A 173 2.45 -22.82 -19.73
CA THR A 173 2.47 -23.40 -21.08
C THR A 173 3.24 -22.56 -22.10
N GLY A 174 4.31 -21.85 -21.68
CA GLY A 174 5.14 -21.01 -22.54
C GLY A 174 6.00 -21.79 -23.54
N MET A 175 6.67 -21.08 -24.45
CA MET A 175 7.68 -21.66 -25.36
C MET A 175 8.89 -22.16 -24.56
N VAL A 176 9.42 -23.30 -24.98
CA VAL A 176 10.60 -23.94 -24.41
C VAL A 176 11.64 -24.15 -25.52
N SER A 177 12.90 -23.92 -25.22
CA SER A 177 13.97 -24.40 -26.11
C SER A 177 14.94 -25.28 -25.31
N THR A 178 15.11 -26.49 -25.73
CA THR A 178 16.07 -27.46 -25.16
C THR A 178 17.39 -27.49 -25.92
N ASP A 179 17.42 -26.92 -27.13
CA ASP A 179 18.59 -26.79 -27.97
C ASP A 179 18.55 -25.47 -28.74
N ILE A 180 19.59 -24.65 -28.56
CA ILE A 180 19.78 -23.37 -29.26
C ILE A 180 20.94 -23.41 -30.27
N SER A 181 21.52 -24.59 -30.54
CA SER A 181 22.65 -24.74 -31.45
C SER A 181 22.37 -24.28 -32.88
N TRP A 182 21.07 -24.25 -33.26
CA TRP A 182 20.62 -23.75 -34.58
C TRP A 182 20.93 -22.25 -34.79
N LEU A 183 21.04 -21.44 -33.72
CA LEU A 183 21.42 -20.02 -33.77
C LEU A 183 22.80 -19.85 -34.44
N ALA A 184 23.73 -20.75 -34.21
CA ALA A 184 25.07 -20.71 -34.81
C ALA A 184 25.07 -20.75 -36.36
N ARG A 185 23.92 -21.03 -37.00
CA ARG A 185 23.73 -21.00 -38.43
C ARG A 185 23.25 -19.66 -38.98
N LEU A 186 23.08 -18.64 -38.09
CA LEU A 186 22.59 -17.29 -38.39
C LEU A 186 23.71 -16.26 -38.26
N PRO A 187 24.76 -16.25 -39.08
CA PRO A 187 25.96 -15.43 -38.87
C PRO A 187 25.74 -13.93 -39.06
N LEU A 188 24.62 -13.52 -39.67
CA LEU A 188 24.27 -12.12 -39.94
C LEU A 188 23.30 -11.54 -38.88
N LEU A 189 22.96 -12.33 -37.85
CA LEU A 189 21.98 -11.91 -36.85
C LEU A 189 22.54 -10.74 -36.03
N VAL A 190 21.80 -9.62 -36.04
CA VAL A 190 22.07 -8.37 -35.32
C VAL A 190 21.22 -8.27 -34.08
N HIS A 191 19.95 -8.68 -34.18
CA HIS A 191 18.99 -8.60 -33.08
C HIS A 191 18.42 -9.98 -32.77
N LEU A 192 18.51 -10.38 -31.47
CA LEU A 192 17.94 -11.61 -30.95
C LEU A 192 17.12 -11.34 -29.69
N GLY A 193 15.79 -11.40 -29.76
CA GLY A 193 14.85 -11.38 -28.64
C GLY A 193 14.30 -12.79 -28.39
N MET A 194 14.46 -13.28 -27.14
CA MET A 194 13.95 -14.57 -26.67
C MET A 194 13.39 -14.46 -25.25
N SER A 195 13.03 -13.27 -24.80
CA SER A 195 12.54 -13.01 -23.44
C SER A 195 11.24 -13.77 -23.16
N GLY A 196 11.06 -14.25 -21.91
CA GLY A 196 9.91 -15.03 -21.50
C GLY A 196 9.93 -16.50 -21.90
N MET A 197 10.96 -16.97 -22.59
CA MET A 197 11.08 -18.37 -23.00
C MET A 197 11.75 -19.23 -21.92
N ASN A 198 11.29 -20.46 -21.75
CA ASN A 198 11.97 -21.39 -20.84
C ASN A 198 13.25 -21.95 -21.45
N LEU A 199 14.39 -21.43 -21.03
CA LEU A 199 15.73 -21.85 -21.41
C LEU A 199 16.47 -22.56 -20.26
N SER A 200 15.75 -23.02 -19.22
CA SER A 200 16.35 -23.61 -18.01
C SER A 200 17.24 -24.83 -18.25
N SER A 201 17.04 -25.53 -19.35
CA SER A 201 17.84 -26.70 -19.75
C SER A 201 19.13 -26.35 -20.54
N ILE A 202 19.32 -25.06 -20.91
CA ILE A 202 20.47 -24.63 -21.70
C ILE A 202 21.63 -24.28 -20.77
N ALA A 203 22.67 -25.11 -20.81
CA ALA A 203 23.86 -24.87 -19.96
C ALA A 203 24.94 -24.05 -20.68
N ASP A 204 24.97 -24.07 -22.05
CA ASP A 204 26.04 -23.50 -22.89
C ASP A 204 25.59 -22.25 -23.67
N LEU A 205 24.62 -21.51 -23.13
CA LEU A 205 24.09 -20.31 -23.80
C LEU A 205 25.18 -19.31 -24.19
N PRO A 206 26.11 -18.88 -23.28
CA PRO A 206 27.15 -17.93 -23.68
C PRO A 206 28.07 -18.44 -24.81
N VAL A 207 28.35 -19.75 -24.86
CA VAL A 207 29.16 -20.38 -25.93
C VAL A 207 28.45 -20.34 -27.27
N THR A 208 27.13 -20.56 -27.26
CA THR A 208 26.33 -20.54 -28.49
C THR A 208 26.18 -19.14 -29.04
N VAL A 209 25.82 -18.16 -28.17
CA VAL A 209 25.66 -16.75 -28.55
C VAL A 209 27.00 -16.16 -29.02
N ASN A 210 28.14 -16.58 -28.47
CA ASN A 210 29.46 -16.12 -28.86
C ASN A 210 29.85 -16.52 -30.35
N LYS A 211 29.04 -17.34 -31.01
CA LYS A 211 29.19 -17.66 -32.44
C LYS A 211 28.47 -16.68 -33.39
N LEU A 212 27.83 -15.62 -32.80
CA LEU A 212 27.08 -14.60 -33.53
C LEU A 212 27.87 -13.28 -33.54
N PRO A 213 28.85 -13.06 -34.43
CA PRO A 213 29.76 -11.93 -34.35
C PRO A 213 29.10 -10.58 -34.73
N SER A 214 27.96 -10.61 -35.39
CA SER A 214 27.22 -9.42 -35.81
C SER A 214 26.19 -8.95 -34.77
N LEU A 215 26.04 -9.69 -33.66
CA LEU A 215 24.99 -9.43 -32.70
C LEU A 215 25.23 -8.11 -31.95
N GLU A 216 24.22 -7.23 -32.00
CA GLU A 216 24.17 -5.93 -31.32
C GLU A 216 23.19 -5.94 -30.15
N PHE A 217 22.05 -6.64 -30.27
CA PHE A 217 21.00 -6.75 -29.23
C PHE A 217 20.77 -8.20 -28.82
N LEU A 218 20.74 -8.48 -27.51
CA LEU A 218 20.40 -9.76 -26.91
C LEU A 218 19.43 -9.61 -25.75
N GLY A 219 18.14 -9.97 -25.96
CA GLY A 219 17.09 -10.00 -24.94
C GLY A 219 16.84 -11.41 -24.44
N LEU A 220 17.09 -11.65 -23.16
CA LEU A 220 16.93 -12.94 -22.48
C LEU A 220 16.26 -12.76 -21.10
N SER A 221 15.40 -11.76 -20.95
CA SER A 221 14.67 -11.52 -19.71
C SER A 221 13.66 -12.65 -19.44
N GLU A 222 13.46 -13.00 -18.16
CA GLU A 222 12.48 -14.04 -17.74
C GLU A 222 12.70 -15.44 -18.40
N CYS A 223 13.92 -15.81 -18.75
CA CYS A 223 14.23 -17.05 -19.45
C CYS A 223 14.46 -18.27 -18.54
N LEU A 224 14.27 -18.14 -17.22
CA LEU A 224 14.54 -19.19 -16.22
C LEU A 224 16.00 -19.67 -16.25
N LEU A 225 16.93 -18.83 -16.65
CA LEU A 225 18.35 -19.17 -16.70
C LEU A 225 18.87 -19.30 -15.26
N SER A 226 19.64 -20.36 -15.01
CA SER A 226 20.19 -20.67 -13.68
C SER A 226 21.64 -20.24 -13.50
N SER A 227 22.33 -19.81 -14.55
CA SER A 227 23.70 -19.34 -14.48
C SER A 227 24.09 -18.44 -15.63
N ALA A 228 24.78 -17.35 -15.33
CA ALA A 228 25.55 -16.53 -16.29
C ALA A 228 27.05 -16.72 -16.07
N ASN A 229 27.46 -17.75 -15.33
CA ASN A 229 28.84 -18.01 -14.96
C ASN A 229 29.51 -18.99 -15.93
N GLN A 230 30.09 -18.45 -17.04
CA GLN A 230 30.92 -19.25 -17.93
C GLN A 230 32.13 -18.41 -18.32
N SER A 231 33.35 -18.98 -18.13
CA SER A 231 34.56 -18.37 -18.66
C SER A 231 34.66 -18.69 -20.14
N LEU A 232 34.41 -17.71 -20.99
CA LEU A 232 34.69 -17.79 -22.41
C LEU A 232 36.18 -17.49 -22.66
N THR A 233 36.89 -18.40 -23.31
CA THR A 233 38.31 -18.23 -23.60
C THR A 233 38.57 -17.13 -24.63
N HIS A 234 37.63 -16.89 -25.54
CA HIS A 234 37.64 -15.82 -26.53
C HIS A 234 36.24 -15.24 -26.68
N LEU A 235 36.13 -13.93 -26.67
CA LEU A 235 34.87 -13.20 -26.87
C LEU A 235 34.83 -12.69 -28.32
N ASN A 236 33.81 -13.15 -29.13
CA ASN A 236 33.55 -12.67 -30.46
C ASN A 236 32.40 -11.67 -30.54
N LEU A 237 31.73 -11.40 -29.45
CA LEU A 237 30.59 -10.48 -29.33
C LEU A 237 31.06 -9.02 -29.24
N THR A 238 31.94 -8.58 -30.12
CA THR A 238 32.55 -7.25 -30.07
C THR A 238 31.61 -6.11 -30.43
N ASN A 239 30.46 -6.44 -31.04
CA ASN A 239 29.46 -5.48 -31.50
C ASN A 239 28.25 -5.44 -30.55
N LEU A 240 28.17 -6.29 -29.52
CA LEU A 240 27.02 -6.34 -28.62
C LEU A 240 26.94 -5.04 -27.83
N GLN A 241 25.83 -4.30 -28.00
CA GLN A 241 25.52 -3.04 -27.39
C GLN A 241 24.48 -3.20 -26.28
N ASP A 242 23.43 -3.97 -26.54
CA ASP A 242 22.29 -4.15 -25.65
C ASP A 242 22.23 -5.59 -25.13
N LEU A 243 22.30 -5.75 -23.80
CA LEU A 243 22.18 -7.02 -23.12
C LEU A 243 21.18 -6.95 -21.98
N ASP A 244 20.07 -7.65 -22.14
CA ASP A 244 19.06 -7.83 -21.08
C ASP A 244 19.06 -9.29 -20.58
N LEU A 245 19.47 -9.46 -19.33
CA LEU A 245 19.47 -10.74 -18.59
C LEU A 245 18.55 -10.68 -17.37
N SER A 246 17.68 -9.67 -17.28
CA SER A 246 16.83 -9.41 -16.13
C SER A 246 15.87 -10.57 -15.82
N HIS A 247 15.34 -10.62 -14.61
CA HIS A 247 14.34 -11.59 -14.17
C HIS A 247 14.76 -13.08 -14.35
N ASN A 248 16.09 -13.36 -14.20
CA ASN A 248 16.64 -14.70 -14.18
C ASN A 248 17.22 -15.01 -12.79
N TYR A 249 17.18 -16.27 -12.37
CA TYR A 249 17.69 -16.63 -11.04
C TYR A 249 19.10 -17.23 -11.11
N PHE A 250 20.11 -16.38 -11.14
CA PHE A 250 21.50 -16.85 -11.23
C PHE A 250 22.07 -17.31 -9.89
N GLY A 251 21.86 -16.54 -8.82
CA GLY A 251 22.27 -16.92 -7.44
C GLY A 251 23.76 -17.11 -7.22
N HIS A 252 24.64 -16.56 -8.08
CA HIS A 252 26.09 -16.65 -7.98
C HIS A 252 26.79 -15.29 -7.86
N PRO A 253 28.11 -15.23 -7.58
CA PRO A 253 28.84 -13.95 -7.49
C PRO A 253 28.73 -13.14 -8.79
N ILE A 254 28.40 -11.85 -8.68
CA ILE A 254 28.24 -10.94 -9.83
C ILE A 254 29.54 -10.86 -10.66
N ALA A 255 30.71 -10.94 -10.02
CA ALA A 255 32.00 -10.85 -10.68
C ALA A 255 32.29 -12.02 -11.64
N SER A 256 31.52 -13.11 -11.60
CA SER A 256 31.70 -14.28 -12.47
C SER A 256 30.94 -14.20 -13.79
N GLY A 257 30.19 -13.14 -14.04
CA GLY A 257 29.45 -12.95 -15.30
C GLY A 257 30.40 -12.82 -16.49
N TRP A 258 30.09 -13.54 -17.58
CA TRP A 258 30.87 -13.56 -18.84
C TRP A 258 30.89 -12.22 -19.58
N PHE A 259 29.89 -11.39 -19.36
CA PHE A 259 29.64 -10.14 -20.09
C PHE A 259 30.52 -8.96 -19.62
N TRP A 260 31.19 -9.04 -18.49
CA TRP A 260 32.01 -7.94 -17.96
C TRP A 260 33.21 -7.53 -18.82
N ASN A 261 33.62 -8.38 -19.76
CA ASN A 261 34.73 -8.07 -20.66
C ASN A 261 34.27 -7.49 -22.01
N LEU A 262 32.98 -7.22 -22.17
CA LEU A 262 32.40 -6.61 -23.38
C LEU A 262 32.39 -5.09 -23.23
N THR A 263 33.37 -4.41 -23.84
CA THR A 263 33.52 -2.95 -23.77
C THR A 263 32.59 -2.19 -24.71
N SER A 264 31.91 -2.89 -25.63
CA SER A 264 30.93 -2.31 -26.58
C SER A 264 29.55 -2.12 -25.96
N ILE A 265 29.25 -2.70 -24.78
CA ILE A 265 27.93 -2.64 -24.18
C ILE A 265 27.59 -1.20 -23.79
N GLU A 266 26.41 -0.75 -24.26
CA GLU A 266 25.78 0.51 -23.94
C GLU A 266 24.63 0.34 -22.94
N TYR A 267 23.86 -0.74 -23.06
CA TYR A 267 22.73 -1.08 -22.18
C TYR A 267 22.97 -2.45 -21.53
N LEU A 268 22.96 -2.50 -20.18
CA LEU A 268 23.08 -3.74 -19.40
C LEU A 268 22.01 -3.78 -18.31
N ASP A 269 21.08 -4.74 -18.44
CA ASP A 269 20.07 -4.99 -17.41
C ASP A 269 20.27 -6.37 -16.73
N LEU A 270 20.51 -6.34 -15.43
CA LEU A 270 20.72 -7.47 -14.54
C LEU A 270 19.69 -7.46 -13.40
N SER A 271 18.56 -6.80 -13.57
CA SER A 271 17.52 -6.67 -12.52
C SER A 271 16.93 -8.05 -12.20
N ASP A 272 16.57 -8.26 -10.93
CA ASP A 272 15.94 -9.52 -10.45
C ASP A 272 16.72 -10.80 -10.79
N THR A 273 18.06 -10.77 -10.67
CA THR A 273 18.92 -11.91 -11.02
C THR A 273 19.50 -12.66 -9.82
N SER A 274 19.27 -12.19 -8.59
CA SER A 274 19.85 -12.74 -7.35
C SER A 274 21.39 -12.80 -7.34
N LEU A 275 22.04 -11.94 -8.13
CA LEU A 275 23.49 -11.80 -8.15
C LEU A 275 23.98 -11.15 -6.85
N HIS A 276 25.16 -11.58 -6.37
CA HIS A 276 25.69 -11.11 -5.09
C HIS A 276 27.20 -10.88 -5.11
N GLY A 277 27.72 -10.21 -4.06
CA GLY A 277 29.14 -9.95 -3.89
C GLY A 277 29.65 -8.70 -4.62
N PRO A 278 30.97 -8.49 -4.69
CA PRO A 278 31.55 -7.29 -5.25
C PRO A 278 31.45 -7.23 -6.78
N PHE A 279 31.18 -6.03 -7.31
CA PHE A 279 31.30 -5.76 -8.74
C PHE A 279 32.76 -6.00 -9.19
N PRO A 280 33.00 -6.57 -10.39
CA PRO A 280 34.33 -6.79 -10.91
C PRO A 280 34.96 -5.48 -11.40
N ASN A 281 36.30 -5.36 -11.32
CA ASN A 281 37.00 -4.17 -11.80
C ASN A 281 36.82 -3.92 -13.31
N ALA A 282 36.48 -4.95 -14.07
CA ALA A 282 36.16 -4.86 -15.50
C ALA A 282 35.01 -3.88 -15.81
N LEU A 283 34.04 -3.71 -14.90
CA LEU A 283 32.97 -2.70 -15.05
C LEU A 283 33.56 -1.30 -15.30
N GLY A 284 34.62 -0.90 -14.63
CA GLY A 284 35.28 0.40 -14.81
C GLY A 284 35.88 0.62 -16.21
N ASN A 285 36.03 -0.43 -17.03
CA ASN A 285 36.54 -0.37 -18.40
C ASN A 285 35.42 -0.34 -19.46
N MET A 286 34.15 -0.48 -19.08
CA MET A 286 33.01 -0.45 -19.99
C MET A 286 32.60 0.99 -20.35
N THR A 287 33.51 1.70 -21.01
CA THR A 287 33.39 3.16 -21.22
C THR A 287 32.22 3.59 -22.11
N SER A 288 31.68 2.67 -22.93
CA SER A 288 30.49 2.89 -23.78
C SER A 288 29.17 2.80 -23.02
N LEU A 289 29.21 2.34 -21.74
CA LEU A 289 28.01 2.04 -20.96
C LEU A 289 27.19 3.31 -20.68
N GLN A 290 25.93 3.31 -21.12
CA GLN A 290 24.94 4.38 -20.96
C GLN A 290 23.87 4.04 -19.91
N TRP A 291 23.51 2.75 -19.82
CA TRP A 291 22.49 2.22 -18.92
C TRP A 291 23.00 1.00 -18.15
N LEU A 292 22.97 1.09 -16.82
CA LEU A 292 23.22 -0.06 -15.94
C LEU A 292 22.09 -0.21 -14.94
N SER A 293 21.44 -1.38 -14.95
CA SER A 293 20.41 -1.75 -13.97
C SER A 293 20.76 -3.07 -13.27
N LEU A 294 20.61 -3.07 -11.94
CA LEU A 294 20.69 -4.25 -11.08
C LEU A 294 19.54 -4.25 -10.07
N SER A 295 18.49 -3.49 -10.33
CA SER A 295 17.35 -3.27 -9.44
C SER A 295 16.77 -4.58 -8.93
N SER A 296 16.67 -4.81 -7.64
CA SER A 296 15.85 -5.82 -6.97
C SER A 296 16.32 -6.12 -5.55
N MET A 297 15.40 -6.41 -4.65
CA MET A 297 15.70 -6.91 -3.30
C MET A 297 16.30 -8.33 -3.27
N GLY A 298 16.27 -9.07 -4.41
CA GLY A 298 16.92 -10.37 -4.56
C GLY A 298 18.44 -10.28 -4.76
N ASN A 299 18.93 -9.19 -5.33
CA ASN A 299 20.35 -8.92 -5.55
C ASN A 299 21.01 -8.44 -4.26
N ARG A 300 22.29 -8.79 -4.05
CA ARG A 300 23.08 -8.40 -2.88
C ARG A 300 24.51 -8.04 -3.26
N ALA A 301 24.62 -7.10 -4.18
CA ALA A 301 25.91 -6.65 -4.67
C ALA A 301 26.63 -5.68 -3.69
N THR A 302 27.90 -5.47 -3.90
CA THR A 302 28.71 -4.44 -3.23
C THR A 302 29.46 -3.62 -4.28
N MET A 303 29.29 -2.29 -4.25
CA MET A 303 29.97 -1.39 -5.18
C MET A 303 31.39 -1.10 -4.68
N THR A 304 32.33 -1.88 -5.17
CA THR A 304 33.76 -1.73 -4.87
C THR A 304 34.51 -0.97 -5.96
N VAL A 305 33.96 -0.92 -7.17
CA VAL A 305 34.60 -0.38 -8.36
C VAL A 305 34.45 1.13 -8.47
N ASP A 306 35.45 1.78 -9.06
CA ASP A 306 35.43 3.19 -9.41
C ASP A 306 34.79 3.38 -10.80
N LEU A 307 33.70 4.14 -10.87
CA LEU A 307 32.94 4.41 -12.09
C LEU A 307 33.37 5.72 -12.79
N LYS A 308 34.47 6.35 -12.36
CA LYS A 308 34.90 7.68 -12.81
C LYS A 308 35.19 7.76 -14.30
N SER A 309 35.51 6.64 -14.94
CA SER A 309 35.80 6.55 -16.40
C SER A 309 34.54 6.37 -17.26
N LEU A 310 33.39 6.08 -16.67
CA LEU A 310 32.15 5.82 -17.41
C LEU A 310 31.45 7.14 -17.80
N CYS A 311 32.04 7.87 -18.75
CA CYS A 311 31.63 9.23 -19.09
C CYS A 311 30.30 9.27 -19.85
N ASP A 312 29.94 8.19 -20.49
CA ASP A 312 28.70 8.04 -21.25
C ASP A 312 27.51 7.52 -20.42
N LEU A 313 27.76 7.19 -19.14
CA LEU A 313 26.70 6.67 -18.26
C LEU A 313 25.63 7.73 -18.01
N GLU A 314 24.42 7.45 -18.45
CA GLU A 314 23.23 8.29 -18.31
C GLU A 314 22.30 7.81 -17.19
N ASN A 315 22.17 6.50 -17.04
CA ASN A 315 21.22 5.88 -16.14
C ASN A 315 21.90 4.80 -15.27
N LEU A 316 21.79 4.97 -13.94
CA LEU A 316 22.30 4.00 -12.96
C LEU A 316 21.18 3.61 -12.00
N TRP A 317 20.67 2.38 -12.12
CA TRP A 317 19.58 1.82 -11.35
C TRP A 317 20.06 0.69 -10.45
N LEU A 318 20.17 0.94 -9.15
CA LEU A 318 20.68 -0.01 -8.15
C LEU A 318 19.74 -0.13 -6.95
N ASP A 319 18.44 0.16 -7.12
CA ASP A 319 17.48 0.11 -6.04
C ASP A 319 17.29 -1.30 -5.47
N GLY A 320 17.34 -1.40 -4.14
CA GLY A 320 17.18 -2.66 -3.41
C GLY A 320 18.27 -3.70 -3.65
N SER A 321 19.31 -3.38 -4.42
CA SER A 321 20.28 -4.35 -4.94
C SER A 321 21.59 -4.41 -4.19
N LEU A 322 21.92 -3.37 -3.40
CA LEU A 322 23.18 -3.32 -2.65
C LEU A 322 22.98 -3.88 -1.24
N SER A 323 23.94 -4.67 -0.78
CA SER A 323 23.89 -5.30 0.55
C SER A 323 23.98 -4.29 1.70
N SER A 324 24.74 -3.24 1.53
CA SER A 324 24.94 -2.07 2.41
C SER A 324 26.00 -1.15 1.77
N GLY A 325 26.14 0.06 2.29
CA GLY A 325 27.22 0.94 1.83
C GLY A 325 27.21 2.29 2.52
N ASN A 326 28.31 3.05 2.34
CA ASN A 326 28.36 4.45 2.72
C ASN A 326 28.06 5.31 1.48
N ILE A 327 26.98 6.11 1.56
CA ILE A 327 26.54 6.95 0.44
C ILE A 327 27.61 7.95 0.01
N THR A 328 28.39 8.50 0.95
CA THR A 328 29.46 9.43 0.64
C THR A 328 30.54 8.78 -0.22
N GLU A 329 30.95 7.57 0.14
CA GLU A 329 31.97 6.79 -0.59
C GLU A 329 31.44 6.34 -1.97
N PHE A 330 30.15 5.99 -2.04
CA PHE A 330 29.51 5.61 -3.31
C PHE A 330 29.49 6.80 -4.29
N LEU A 331 29.03 7.96 -3.84
CA LEU A 331 28.94 9.15 -4.67
C LEU A 331 30.34 9.65 -5.12
N ASP A 332 31.39 9.34 -4.39
CA ASP A 332 32.77 9.62 -4.77
C ASP A 332 33.29 8.76 -5.93
N LYS A 333 32.63 7.63 -6.19
CA LYS A 333 32.96 6.69 -7.28
C LYS A 333 32.23 7.04 -8.60
N LEU A 334 31.23 7.92 -8.57
CA LEU A 334 30.47 8.31 -9.77
C LEU A 334 31.34 8.98 -10.83
N PRO A 335 30.91 8.99 -12.11
CA PRO A 335 31.66 9.59 -13.21
C PRO A 335 32.12 11.01 -12.94
N ARG A 336 33.39 11.32 -13.29
CA ARG A 336 34.01 12.66 -13.10
C ARG A 336 34.55 13.19 -14.40
N CYS A 337 33.73 13.20 -15.42
CA CYS A 337 34.10 13.68 -16.75
C CYS A 337 33.69 15.15 -16.91
N SER A 338 34.38 15.87 -17.80
CA SER A 338 34.05 17.26 -18.17
C SER A 338 32.65 17.38 -18.81
N SER A 339 32.19 16.29 -19.46
CA SER A 339 30.83 16.10 -19.98
C SER A 339 30.15 14.95 -19.27
N ASN A 340 29.82 15.11 -17.99
CA ASN A 340 29.09 14.11 -17.25
C ASN A 340 27.66 14.00 -17.80
N LYS A 341 27.30 12.82 -18.31
CA LYS A 341 25.98 12.56 -18.92
C LYS A 341 24.93 11.99 -17.95
N LEU A 342 25.30 11.73 -16.69
CA LEU A 342 24.42 11.08 -15.71
C LEU A 342 23.13 11.89 -15.47
N GLN A 343 22.00 11.36 -15.91
CA GLN A 343 20.67 11.96 -15.84
C GLN A 343 19.82 11.31 -14.74
N ARG A 344 19.98 10.00 -14.52
CA ARG A 344 19.16 9.27 -13.56
C ARG A 344 20.01 8.43 -12.63
N LEU A 345 19.81 8.60 -11.34
CA LEU A 345 20.45 7.85 -10.27
C LEU A 345 19.40 7.33 -9.29
N ASN A 346 19.25 6.01 -9.24
CA ASN A 346 18.38 5.34 -8.28
C ASN A 346 19.19 4.43 -7.35
N LEU A 347 19.25 4.79 -6.08
CA LEU A 347 19.91 4.05 -4.98
C LEU A 347 18.92 3.75 -3.85
N SER A 348 17.61 3.78 -4.13
CA SER A 348 16.60 3.56 -3.09
C SER A 348 16.66 2.16 -2.47
N SER A 349 16.16 2.02 -1.26
CA SER A 349 15.99 0.73 -0.57
C SER A 349 17.28 -0.10 -0.37
N ASN A 350 18.44 0.55 -0.18
CA ASN A 350 19.74 -0.12 -0.06
C ASN A 350 20.35 -0.12 1.35
N TYR A 351 19.59 0.35 2.36
CA TYR A 351 20.09 0.49 3.74
C TYR A 351 21.42 1.28 3.85
N MET A 352 21.67 2.17 2.90
CA MET A 352 22.90 2.97 2.87
C MET A 352 22.96 3.93 4.06
N VAL A 353 24.18 4.11 4.61
CA VAL A 353 24.46 5.01 5.73
C VAL A 353 25.39 6.16 5.29
N GLY A 354 25.57 7.16 6.15
CA GLY A 354 26.51 8.26 5.93
C GLY A 354 25.77 9.57 5.61
N ILE A 355 26.50 10.53 5.07
CA ILE A 355 26.01 11.89 4.78
C ILE A 355 26.07 12.17 3.26
N LEU A 356 25.16 13.02 2.78
CA LEU A 356 25.20 13.50 1.41
C LEU A 356 26.32 14.52 1.25
N PRO A 357 27.29 14.33 0.34
CA PRO A 357 28.42 15.25 0.18
C PRO A 357 28.01 16.51 -0.59
N HIS A 358 28.63 17.67 -0.27
CA HIS A 358 28.36 18.94 -0.94
C HIS A 358 28.59 18.91 -2.45
N ARG A 359 29.43 18.02 -2.94
CA ARG A 359 29.76 17.89 -4.38
C ARG A 359 28.62 17.30 -5.22
N MET A 360 27.53 16.83 -4.65
CA MET A 360 26.35 16.41 -5.44
C MET A 360 25.88 17.53 -6.40
N GLY A 361 26.08 18.79 -6.05
CA GLY A 361 25.79 19.92 -6.92
C GLY A 361 26.60 19.98 -8.23
N HIS A 362 27.61 19.11 -8.43
CA HIS A 362 28.33 19.00 -9.71
C HIS A 362 27.67 18.05 -10.71
N LEU A 363 26.62 17.29 -10.31
CA LEU A 363 25.86 16.41 -11.19
C LEU A 363 24.80 17.22 -11.97
N THR A 364 25.25 18.23 -12.74
CA THR A 364 24.38 19.26 -13.33
C THR A 364 23.35 18.75 -14.32
N ASN A 365 23.55 17.57 -14.93
CA ASN A 365 22.62 16.95 -15.87
C ASN A 365 21.60 16.03 -15.18
N LEU A 366 21.72 15.86 -13.84
CA LEU A 366 20.84 14.98 -13.10
C LEU A 366 19.40 15.50 -13.13
N SER A 367 18.48 14.73 -13.68
CA SER A 367 17.05 15.01 -13.75
C SER A 367 16.21 14.16 -12.77
N TRP A 368 16.75 12.98 -12.39
CA TRP A 368 16.10 12.04 -11.48
C TRP A 368 17.10 11.56 -10.42
N LEU A 369 16.76 11.79 -9.14
CA LEU A 369 17.52 11.31 -8.00
C LEU A 369 16.60 10.60 -7.03
N ASP A 370 16.82 9.30 -6.83
CA ASP A 370 16.11 8.53 -5.81
C ASP A 370 17.08 7.91 -4.80
N LEU A 371 17.00 8.37 -3.56
CA LEU A 371 17.72 7.88 -2.39
C LEU A 371 16.78 7.42 -1.28
N SER A 372 15.51 7.23 -1.59
CA SER A 372 14.49 6.89 -0.60
C SER A 372 14.74 5.52 0.07
N TYR A 373 14.15 5.31 1.23
CA TYR A 373 14.27 4.05 2.00
C TYR A 373 15.74 3.64 2.29
N ASN A 374 16.53 4.58 2.83
CA ASN A 374 17.89 4.35 3.28
C ASN A 374 18.07 4.80 4.75
N ASN A 375 19.28 4.72 5.28
CA ASN A 375 19.65 5.20 6.62
C ASN A 375 20.58 6.42 6.53
N ILE A 376 20.36 7.28 5.53
CA ILE A 376 21.20 8.46 5.27
C ILE A 376 20.93 9.52 6.35
N THR A 377 21.99 10.10 6.88
CA THR A 377 21.96 11.10 7.97
C THR A 377 22.52 12.46 7.51
N GLY A 378 22.46 13.45 8.40
CA GLY A 378 22.98 14.80 8.12
C GLY A 378 22.03 15.65 7.30
N ALA A 379 22.50 16.80 6.84
CA ALA A 379 21.68 17.75 6.10
C ALA A 379 21.68 17.47 4.59
N ILE A 380 20.58 17.88 3.93
CA ILE A 380 20.53 17.91 2.46
C ILE A 380 21.47 19.05 1.98
N PRO A 381 22.47 18.77 1.15
CA PRO A 381 23.43 19.78 0.70
C PRO A 381 22.74 20.88 -0.14
N LEU A 382 23.13 22.13 0.09
CA LEU A 382 22.64 23.27 -0.70
C LEU A 382 22.83 23.10 -2.21
N GLY A 383 23.88 22.39 -2.63
CA GLY A 383 24.17 22.12 -4.03
C GLY A 383 23.08 21.36 -4.78
N ILE A 384 22.24 20.58 -4.09
CA ILE A 384 21.11 19.87 -4.71
C ILE A 384 20.06 20.88 -5.22
N GLY A 385 19.79 21.93 -4.47
CA GLY A 385 18.88 23.01 -4.89
C GLY A 385 19.35 23.80 -6.12
N ASN A 386 20.65 23.68 -6.47
CA ASN A 386 21.24 24.37 -7.64
C ASN A 386 21.25 23.49 -8.91
N LEU A 387 20.79 22.25 -8.85
CA LEU A 387 20.71 21.36 -10.00
C LEU A 387 19.57 21.80 -10.94
N SER A 388 19.90 22.56 -11.97
CA SER A 388 18.91 23.18 -12.87
C SER A 388 18.08 22.18 -13.68
N CYS A 389 18.60 20.99 -13.92
CA CYS A 389 17.92 19.92 -14.65
C CYS A 389 17.09 19.00 -13.73
N LEU A 390 17.20 19.13 -12.41
CA LEU A 390 16.53 18.21 -11.47
C LEU A 390 15.02 18.38 -11.51
N GLU A 391 14.35 17.36 -11.99
CA GLU A 391 12.89 17.30 -12.08
C GLU A 391 12.29 16.48 -10.93
N ASN A 392 12.95 15.37 -10.57
CA ASN A 392 12.45 14.37 -9.64
C ASN A 392 13.44 14.14 -8.52
N LEU A 393 13.04 14.48 -7.29
CA LEU A 393 13.84 14.28 -6.08
C LEU A 393 13.08 13.41 -5.08
N PHE A 394 13.56 12.18 -4.86
CA PHE A 394 13.02 11.23 -3.90
C PHE A 394 14.06 10.93 -2.83
N ILE A 395 13.88 11.47 -1.62
CA ILE A 395 14.78 11.21 -0.47
C ILE A 395 13.96 10.83 0.78
N SER A 396 12.71 10.41 0.60
CA SER A 396 11.83 10.01 1.70
C SER A 396 12.35 8.78 2.45
N ASN A 397 11.87 8.59 3.67
CA ASN A 397 12.24 7.43 4.51
C ASN A 397 13.75 7.32 4.74
N ASN A 398 14.34 8.36 5.32
CA ASN A 398 15.73 8.45 5.74
C ASN A 398 15.85 9.06 7.15
N LEU A 399 17.04 9.37 7.60
CA LEU A 399 17.36 10.00 8.89
C LEU A 399 17.95 11.41 8.70
N LEU A 400 17.55 12.10 7.62
CA LEU A 400 18.08 13.41 7.28
C LEU A 400 17.63 14.48 8.28
N THR A 401 18.48 15.45 8.55
CA THR A 401 18.28 16.52 9.53
C THR A 401 18.54 17.90 8.89
N GLY A 402 18.27 18.97 9.65
CA GLY A 402 18.53 20.35 9.19
C GLY A 402 17.46 20.89 8.27
N ALA A 403 17.73 22.05 7.67
CA ALA A 403 16.78 22.78 6.86
C ALA A 403 16.67 22.24 5.42
N ILE A 404 15.51 22.43 4.81
CA ILE A 404 15.29 22.17 3.38
C ILE A 404 16.09 23.21 2.59
N PRO A 405 16.95 22.80 1.64
CA PRO A 405 17.73 23.77 0.84
C PRO A 405 16.82 24.57 -0.10
N PRO A 406 17.10 25.88 -0.29
CA PRO A 406 16.41 26.68 -1.29
C PRO A 406 16.71 26.15 -2.71
N GLY A 407 15.80 26.41 -3.65
CA GLY A 407 15.93 26.04 -5.07
C GLY A 407 15.19 24.77 -5.46
N LEU A 408 14.74 23.95 -4.51
CA LEU A 408 13.94 22.76 -4.79
C LEU A 408 12.56 23.06 -5.39
N GLY A 409 12.06 24.29 -5.25
CA GLY A 409 10.82 24.72 -5.89
C GLY A 409 10.86 24.74 -7.43
N ASN A 410 12.03 24.60 -8.04
CA ASN A 410 12.22 24.47 -9.48
C ASN A 410 12.05 23.02 -10.00
N SER A 411 12.04 22.03 -9.11
CA SER A 411 11.77 20.63 -9.44
C SER A 411 10.28 20.41 -9.69
N THR A 412 9.94 19.32 -10.36
CA THR A 412 8.54 18.92 -10.64
C THR A 412 7.96 18.08 -9.50
N PHE A 413 8.74 17.12 -9.02
CA PHE A 413 8.34 16.20 -7.95
C PHE A 413 9.38 16.21 -6.82
N VAL A 414 8.94 16.53 -5.59
CA VAL A 414 9.79 16.60 -4.41
C VAL A 414 9.18 15.76 -3.29
N TYR A 415 9.84 14.64 -2.96
CA TYR A 415 9.47 13.70 -1.91
C TYR A 415 10.53 13.68 -0.81
N LEU A 416 10.28 14.38 0.29
CA LEU A 416 11.18 14.46 1.46
C LEU A 416 10.53 13.90 2.73
N SER A 417 9.40 13.22 2.60
CA SER A 417 8.63 12.73 3.74
C SER A 417 9.40 11.71 4.58
N ASN A 418 8.98 11.58 5.83
CA ASN A 418 9.52 10.60 6.76
C ASN A 418 11.04 10.72 6.97
N ASN A 419 11.45 11.91 7.42
CA ASN A 419 12.81 12.28 7.81
C ASN A 419 12.80 13.02 9.15
N ASN A 420 13.92 13.63 9.55
CA ASN A 420 14.03 14.51 10.71
C ASN A 420 14.42 15.95 10.31
N LEU A 421 13.90 16.40 9.15
CA LEU A 421 14.13 17.75 8.64
C LEU A 421 13.49 18.79 9.56
N SER A 422 14.12 19.95 9.72
CA SER A 422 13.72 20.98 10.65
C SER A 422 13.86 22.40 10.06
N GLY A 423 13.43 23.41 10.82
CA GLY A 423 13.45 24.80 10.31
C GLY A 423 12.25 25.12 9.41
N PRO A 424 12.17 26.35 8.88
CA PRO A 424 11.05 26.79 8.06
C PRO A 424 11.15 26.24 6.62
N ILE A 425 10.01 26.19 5.93
CA ILE A 425 9.96 25.82 4.50
C ILE A 425 10.56 26.97 3.67
N GLN A 426 11.72 26.73 3.06
CA GLN A 426 12.44 27.69 2.23
C GLN A 426 12.76 27.06 0.87
N LEU A 427 11.77 26.94 0.00
CA LEU A 427 11.93 26.27 -1.31
C LEU A 427 12.52 27.17 -2.41
N GLY A 428 12.75 28.46 -2.14
CA GLY A 428 13.19 29.41 -3.19
C GLY A 428 12.12 29.65 -4.27
N ILE A 429 10.86 29.68 -3.85
CA ILE A 429 9.65 29.65 -4.69
C ILE A 429 9.25 31.00 -5.31
N GLU A 430 10.18 31.92 -5.53
CA GLU A 430 9.87 33.20 -6.17
C GLU A 430 9.24 33.02 -7.57
N SER A 431 9.54 31.89 -8.24
CA SER A 431 8.98 31.55 -9.56
C SER A 431 8.61 30.06 -9.65
N CYS A 432 7.75 29.60 -8.76
CA CYS A 432 7.31 28.18 -8.68
C CYS A 432 6.43 27.77 -9.88
N THR A 433 7.03 27.63 -11.05
CA THR A 433 6.28 27.34 -12.29
C THR A 433 6.27 25.88 -12.68
N ARG A 434 7.10 25.04 -12.05
CA ARG A 434 7.30 23.64 -12.42
C ARG A 434 6.74 22.65 -11.37
N LEU A 435 6.76 23.04 -10.09
CA LEU A 435 6.40 22.15 -8.98
C LEU A 435 4.95 21.66 -9.10
N GLN A 436 4.79 20.35 -9.12
CA GLN A 436 3.51 19.66 -9.25
C GLN A 436 3.19 18.81 -8.02
N TYR A 437 4.21 18.28 -7.37
CA TYR A 437 4.08 17.41 -6.22
C TYR A 437 5.08 17.81 -5.13
N LEU A 438 4.57 18.01 -3.91
CA LEU A 438 5.38 18.31 -2.74
C LEU A 438 4.93 17.50 -1.54
N ASP A 439 5.77 16.57 -1.08
CA ASP A 439 5.55 15.82 0.16
C ASP A 439 6.69 16.08 1.15
N LEU A 440 6.38 16.82 2.20
CA LEU A 440 7.25 17.12 3.35
C LEU A 440 6.71 16.48 4.63
N SER A 441 5.74 15.58 4.54
CA SER A 441 5.06 15.00 5.69
C SER A 441 6.02 14.19 6.59
N TYR A 442 5.63 13.98 7.85
CA TYR A 442 6.43 13.22 8.82
C TYR A 442 7.87 13.73 8.97
N ASN A 443 8.00 14.99 9.34
CA ASN A 443 9.26 15.66 9.63
C ASN A 443 9.16 16.47 10.95
N SER A 444 10.14 17.32 11.23
CA SER A 444 10.16 18.27 12.37
C SER A 444 10.18 19.72 11.89
N ILE A 445 9.53 20.01 10.76
CA ILE A 445 9.53 21.32 10.11
C ILE A 445 8.72 22.30 10.95
N THR A 446 9.27 23.51 11.13
CA THR A 446 8.71 24.56 12.01
C THR A 446 8.38 25.83 11.22
N GLY A 447 7.75 26.81 11.89
CA GLY A 447 7.39 28.11 11.29
C GLY A 447 6.10 28.06 10.48
N PRO A 448 5.74 29.16 9.84
CA PRO A 448 4.50 29.28 9.08
C PRO A 448 4.59 28.60 7.70
N ILE A 449 3.43 28.27 7.14
CA ILE A 449 3.31 27.86 5.75
C ILE A 449 3.61 29.10 4.89
N PRO A 450 4.60 29.07 3.96
CA PRO A 450 4.93 30.26 3.18
C PRO A 450 3.77 30.67 2.25
N SER A 451 3.35 31.93 2.30
CA SER A 451 2.32 32.46 1.39
C SER A 451 2.68 32.36 -0.09
N MET A 452 3.97 32.35 -0.38
CA MET A 452 4.52 32.21 -1.74
C MET A 452 4.24 30.83 -2.37
N LEU A 453 3.84 29.80 -1.58
CA LEU A 453 3.34 28.54 -2.14
C LEU A 453 2.15 28.76 -3.09
N GLY A 454 1.38 29.84 -2.93
CA GLY A 454 0.34 30.24 -3.86
C GLY A 454 0.82 30.57 -5.28
N ASN A 455 2.13 30.76 -5.50
CA ASN A 455 2.71 30.93 -6.83
C ASN A 455 2.85 29.62 -7.60
N CYS A 456 2.72 28.46 -6.91
CA CYS A 456 2.87 27.13 -7.50
C CYS A 456 1.56 26.67 -8.17
N THR A 457 1.14 27.33 -9.24
CA THR A 457 -0.17 27.11 -9.89
C THR A 457 -0.34 25.72 -10.51
N LYS A 458 0.75 24.97 -10.74
CA LYS A 458 0.72 23.59 -11.25
C LYS A 458 0.69 22.54 -10.15
N LEU A 459 0.78 22.95 -8.89
CA LEU A 459 0.82 22.05 -7.74
C LEU A 459 -0.54 21.32 -7.63
N TYR A 460 -0.53 19.99 -7.77
CA TYR A 460 -1.74 19.19 -7.62
C TYR A 460 -1.73 18.36 -6.32
N TYR A 461 -0.56 18.17 -5.72
CA TYR A 461 -0.40 17.40 -4.46
C TYR A 461 0.47 18.18 -3.48
N LEU A 462 -0.07 18.46 -2.28
CA LEU A 462 0.63 19.10 -1.17
C LEU A 462 0.40 18.36 0.13
N ALA A 463 1.42 17.69 0.66
CA ALA A 463 1.41 17.03 1.96
C ALA A 463 2.44 17.65 2.90
N LEU A 464 1.95 18.31 3.96
CA LEU A 464 2.75 18.90 5.04
C LEU A 464 2.41 18.30 6.40
N SER A 465 1.66 17.20 6.42
CA SER A 465 1.15 16.59 7.65
C SER A 465 2.27 16.05 8.57
N ASN A 466 1.95 15.93 9.87
CA ASN A 466 2.88 15.39 10.87
C ASN A 466 4.20 16.20 10.92
N ASN A 467 4.09 17.50 11.19
CA ASN A 467 5.17 18.46 11.38
C ASN A 467 4.91 19.35 12.60
N LEU A 468 5.68 20.41 12.77
CA LEU A 468 5.55 21.40 13.83
C LEU A 468 5.23 22.80 13.24
N LEU A 469 4.48 22.85 12.14
CA LEU A 469 4.11 24.08 11.47
C LEU A 469 3.17 24.91 12.36
N THR A 470 3.34 26.24 12.34
CA THR A 470 2.60 27.19 13.17
C THR A 470 2.00 28.31 12.32
N GLY A 471 1.14 29.15 12.94
CA GLY A 471 0.48 30.26 12.27
C GLY A 471 -0.70 29.83 11.42
N ASP A 472 -1.20 30.74 10.61
CA ASP A 472 -2.43 30.57 9.85
C ASP A 472 -2.19 29.85 8.52
N ILE A 473 -3.23 29.26 7.97
CA ILE A 473 -3.21 28.78 6.57
C ILE A 473 -3.23 30.01 5.66
N PRO A 474 -2.19 30.24 4.83
CA PRO A 474 -2.11 31.48 4.07
C PRO A 474 -3.19 31.53 2.97
N PRO A 475 -3.94 32.65 2.84
CA PRO A 475 -4.97 32.81 1.80
C PRO A 475 -4.43 32.59 0.38
N GLY A 476 -3.16 32.98 0.14
CA GLY A 476 -2.50 32.77 -1.15
C GLY A 476 -2.49 31.32 -1.65
N LEU A 477 -2.65 30.33 -0.74
CA LEU A 477 -2.73 28.92 -1.14
C LEU A 477 -3.93 28.65 -2.07
N GLY A 478 -5.02 29.44 -1.99
CA GLY A 478 -6.17 29.38 -2.91
C GLY A 478 -5.82 29.61 -4.38
N ASN A 479 -4.65 30.19 -4.69
CA ASN A 479 -4.19 30.39 -6.07
C ASN A 479 -3.66 29.10 -6.72
N CYS A 480 -3.39 28.04 -5.93
CA CYS A 480 -2.98 26.72 -6.45
C CYS A 480 -4.18 25.96 -7.02
N THR A 481 -4.84 26.50 -8.02
CA THR A 481 -6.12 25.98 -8.57
C THR A 481 -6.03 24.58 -9.16
N SER A 482 -4.83 24.05 -9.41
CA SER A 482 -4.60 22.66 -9.85
C SER A 482 -4.65 21.66 -8.70
N LEU A 483 -4.70 22.11 -7.44
CA LEU A 483 -4.55 21.27 -6.25
C LEU A 483 -5.71 20.27 -6.14
N GLN A 484 -5.36 18.99 -6.02
CA GLN A 484 -6.29 17.88 -5.85
C GLN A 484 -6.19 17.29 -4.44
N TYR A 485 -4.99 17.27 -3.88
CA TYR A 485 -4.71 16.73 -2.54
C TYR A 485 -4.04 17.78 -1.67
N LEU A 486 -4.66 18.08 -0.51
CA LEU A 486 -4.10 18.99 0.50
C LEU A 486 -4.21 18.34 1.89
N SER A 487 -3.05 17.98 2.47
CA SER A 487 -2.98 17.52 3.85
C SER A 487 -2.03 18.37 4.67
N LEU A 488 -2.60 19.07 5.67
CA LEU A 488 -1.90 19.89 6.67
C LEU A 488 -2.07 19.30 8.08
N SER A 489 -2.56 18.08 8.20
CA SER A 489 -2.94 17.47 9.46
C SER A 489 -1.77 17.28 10.42
N LYS A 490 -2.08 17.19 11.73
CA LYS A 490 -1.09 16.97 12.79
C LYS A 490 0.06 17.97 12.74
N ASN A 491 -0.31 19.24 12.86
CA ASN A 491 0.57 20.38 13.00
C ASN A 491 0.12 21.25 14.20
N LEU A 492 0.67 22.43 14.32
CA LEU A 492 0.33 23.43 15.34
C LEU A 492 -0.31 24.68 14.70
N LEU A 493 -1.01 24.51 13.58
CA LEU A 493 -1.64 25.60 12.84
C LEU A 493 -2.78 26.22 13.67
N THR A 494 -2.93 27.54 13.53
CA THR A 494 -3.90 28.36 14.28
C THR A 494 -4.72 29.21 13.30
N GLY A 495 -5.68 29.99 13.83
CA GLY A 495 -6.48 30.92 13.05
C GLY A 495 -7.63 30.28 12.29
N HIS A 496 -8.29 31.08 11.47
CA HIS A 496 -9.52 30.70 10.78
C HIS A 496 -9.22 30.12 9.38
N LEU A 497 -10.04 29.17 8.95
CA LEU A 497 -10.03 28.77 7.55
C LEU A 497 -10.59 29.92 6.71
N THR A 498 -9.82 30.41 5.76
CA THR A 498 -10.20 31.54 4.92
C THR A 498 -11.06 31.11 3.72
N SER A 499 -11.91 32.01 3.20
CA SER A 499 -12.82 31.73 2.07
C SER A 499 -12.08 31.37 0.77
N GLU A 500 -10.80 31.77 0.65
CA GLU A 500 -9.96 31.49 -0.52
C GLU A 500 -9.71 30.00 -0.74
N ILE A 501 -9.92 29.15 0.27
CA ILE A 501 -9.89 27.69 0.10
C ILE A 501 -10.91 27.21 -0.96
N SER A 502 -12.01 27.94 -1.10
CA SER A 502 -13.06 27.66 -2.09
C SER A 502 -12.58 27.82 -3.54
N LEU A 503 -11.47 28.51 -3.79
CA LEU A 503 -10.87 28.64 -5.13
C LEU A 503 -10.24 27.34 -5.63
N LEU A 504 -9.99 26.37 -4.75
CA LEU A 504 -9.41 25.06 -5.06
C LEU A 504 -10.45 24.08 -5.64
N GLY A 505 -11.13 24.48 -6.72
CA GLY A 505 -12.24 23.71 -7.30
C GLY A 505 -11.90 22.28 -7.76
N ASN A 506 -10.61 21.97 -7.95
CA ASN A 506 -10.14 20.62 -8.32
C ASN A 506 -9.86 19.71 -7.12
N LEU A 507 -10.00 20.23 -5.89
CA LEU A 507 -9.65 19.51 -4.67
C LEU A 507 -10.54 18.27 -4.48
N THR A 508 -9.91 17.12 -4.28
CA THR A 508 -10.56 15.84 -3.98
C THR A 508 -10.39 15.44 -2.52
N GLU A 509 -9.28 15.83 -1.90
CA GLU A 509 -8.99 15.53 -0.48
C GLU A 509 -8.49 16.78 0.24
N LEU A 510 -9.15 17.12 1.37
CA LEU A 510 -8.77 18.17 2.29
C LEU A 510 -8.69 17.61 3.72
N ASP A 511 -7.46 17.46 4.23
CA ASP A 511 -7.17 17.02 5.59
C ASP A 511 -6.47 18.13 6.39
N LEU A 512 -7.21 18.76 7.29
CA LEU A 512 -6.73 19.79 8.23
C LEU A 512 -6.75 19.28 9.69
N SER A 513 -6.94 18.00 9.90
CA SER A 513 -7.18 17.40 11.21
C SER A 513 -5.99 17.56 12.16
N ASN A 514 -6.27 17.47 13.47
CA ASN A 514 -5.23 17.55 14.50
C ASN A 514 -4.37 18.83 14.42
N ASN A 515 -5.03 19.97 14.50
CA ASN A 515 -4.43 21.29 14.55
C ASN A 515 -5.10 22.14 15.65
N ASN A 516 -4.83 23.42 15.70
CA ASN A 516 -5.48 24.37 16.60
C ASN A 516 -6.27 25.43 15.83
N LEU A 517 -6.83 25.04 14.67
CA LEU A 517 -7.64 25.91 13.82
C LEU A 517 -8.98 26.18 14.48
N ASP A 518 -9.52 27.38 14.28
CA ASP A 518 -10.76 27.85 14.90
C ASP A 518 -11.70 28.53 13.88
N GLY A 519 -12.73 29.20 14.38
CA GLY A 519 -13.69 29.93 13.57
C GLY A 519 -14.90 29.09 13.16
N VAL A 520 -15.67 29.61 12.20
CA VAL A 520 -16.91 29.00 11.71
C VAL A 520 -16.74 28.55 10.27
N ILE A 521 -17.10 27.31 10.00
CA ILE A 521 -17.14 26.80 8.62
C ILE A 521 -18.49 27.13 8.01
N THR A 522 -18.46 27.91 6.94
CA THR A 522 -19.67 28.36 6.21
C THR A 522 -19.79 27.67 4.87
N GLY A 523 -20.95 27.78 4.22
CA GLY A 523 -21.14 27.30 2.85
C GLY A 523 -20.16 27.93 1.84
N GLU A 524 -19.73 29.18 2.05
CA GLU A 524 -18.76 29.86 1.19
C GLU A 524 -17.41 29.12 1.07
N HIS A 525 -16.98 28.43 2.11
CA HIS A 525 -15.75 27.64 2.09
C HIS A 525 -15.85 26.36 1.22
N LEU A 526 -17.05 25.79 1.06
CA LEU A 526 -17.25 24.45 0.50
C LEU A 526 -18.03 24.42 -0.82
N VAL A 527 -18.85 25.47 -1.11
CA VAL A 527 -19.82 25.43 -2.22
C VAL A 527 -19.22 25.19 -3.59
N THR A 528 -17.98 25.64 -3.80
CA THR A 528 -17.26 25.50 -5.08
C THR A 528 -16.40 24.23 -5.17
N LEU A 529 -16.18 23.52 -4.07
CA LEU A 529 -15.37 22.30 -4.00
C LEU A 529 -16.15 21.07 -4.49
N LYS A 530 -16.63 21.13 -5.74
CA LYS A 530 -17.55 20.11 -6.30
C LYS A 530 -16.93 18.72 -6.47
N ASN A 531 -15.59 18.64 -6.52
CA ASN A 531 -14.86 17.40 -6.68
C ASN A 531 -14.43 16.78 -5.34
N LEU A 532 -14.70 17.46 -4.22
CA LEU A 532 -14.25 17.00 -2.90
C LEU A 532 -14.91 15.67 -2.53
N GLU A 533 -14.08 14.68 -2.26
CA GLU A 533 -14.47 13.32 -1.85
C GLU A 533 -14.18 13.09 -0.37
N HIS A 534 -13.11 13.71 0.16
CA HIS A 534 -12.67 13.56 1.55
C HIS A 534 -12.49 14.92 2.21
N LEU A 535 -13.20 15.13 3.33
CA LEU A 535 -13.05 16.29 4.19
C LEU A 535 -12.83 15.84 5.63
N ASP A 536 -11.62 16.08 6.16
CA ASP A 536 -11.29 15.86 7.58
C ASP A 536 -10.85 17.16 8.24
N LEU A 537 -11.70 17.67 9.15
CA LEU A 537 -11.45 18.82 10.02
C LEU A 537 -11.36 18.43 11.49
N SER A 538 -11.26 17.13 11.80
CA SER A 538 -11.32 16.61 13.17
C SER A 538 -10.18 17.14 14.06
N HIS A 539 -10.40 17.08 15.38
CA HIS A 539 -9.39 17.49 16.37
C HIS A 539 -8.87 18.93 16.13
N ASN A 540 -9.79 19.88 16.10
CA ASN A 540 -9.54 21.31 16.01
C ASN A 540 -10.42 22.09 16.99
N SER A 541 -10.50 23.41 16.83
CA SER A 541 -11.32 24.31 17.64
C SER A 541 -12.44 24.98 16.83
N PHE A 542 -12.86 24.39 15.72
CA PHE A 542 -13.97 24.93 14.90
C PHE A 542 -15.27 24.96 15.69
N SER A 543 -16.06 25.99 15.48
CA SER A 543 -17.28 26.27 16.26
C SER A 543 -18.44 26.71 15.36
N GLY A 544 -19.58 27.01 15.97
CA GLY A 544 -20.77 27.45 15.25
C GLY A 544 -21.58 26.31 14.61
N PRO A 545 -22.60 26.61 13.82
CA PRO A 545 -23.44 25.62 13.16
C PRO A 545 -22.72 24.98 11.98
N LEU A 546 -23.14 23.75 11.63
CA LEU A 546 -22.71 23.13 10.38
C LEU A 546 -23.23 23.92 9.17
N PRO A 547 -22.49 23.95 8.05
CA PRO A 547 -22.89 24.65 6.83
C PRO A 547 -24.28 24.19 6.35
N SER A 548 -25.15 25.15 6.03
CA SER A 548 -26.48 24.84 5.46
C SER A 548 -26.38 24.19 4.07
N GLU A 549 -25.29 24.42 3.37
CA GLU A 549 -24.98 23.83 2.06
C GLU A 549 -23.52 23.36 2.03
N PHE A 550 -23.28 22.12 1.62
CA PHE A 550 -21.94 21.54 1.50
C PHE A 550 -21.33 21.69 0.11
N GLY A 551 -22.14 21.90 -0.95
CA GLY A 551 -21.67 22.05 -2.35
C GLY A 551 -20.93 20.83 -2.92
N ALA A 552 -20.33 20.01 -2.07
CA ALA A 552 -19.49 18.86 -2.41
C ALA A 552 -20.31 17.58 -2.57
N TYR A 553 -21.08 17.46 -3.62
CA TYR A 553 -22.00 16.32 -3.84
C TYR A 553 -21.29 14.97 -4.07
N ARG A 554 -19.98 14.98 -4.26
CA ARG A 554 -19.14 13.77 -4.39
C ARG A 554 -18.60 13.26 -3.08
N LEU A 555 -18.87 13.96 -1.97
CA LEU A 555 -18.29 13.66 -0.68
C LEU A 555 -18.59 12.21 -0.26
N VAL A 556 -17.53 11.48 0.03
CA VAL A 556 -17.51 10.09 0.49
C VAL A 556 -17.26 10.03 1.99
N GLU A 557 -16.42 10.93 2.49
CA GLU A 557 -16.03 11.04 3.89
C GLU A 557 -16.17 12.47 4.40
N LEU A 558 -16.90 12.62 5.52
CA LEU A 558 -17.05 13.86 6.26
C LEU A 558 -16.73 13.61 7.74
N THR A 559 -15.53 14.03 8.17
CA THR A 559 -15.04 13.87 9.53
C THR A 559 -14.83 15.23 10.18
N LEU A 560 -15.68 15.56 11.16
CA LEU A 560 -15.68 16.83 11.91
C LEU A 560 -15.55 16.60 13.42
N SER A 561 -15.16 15.41 13.85
CA SER A 561 -15.10 15.00 15.24
C SER A 561 -14.10 15.83 16.07
N TYR A 562 -14.28 15.84 17.40
CA TYR A 562 -13.44 16.58 18.34
C TYR A 562 -13.28 18.06 17.97
N ASN A 563 -14.41 18.76 17.92
CA ASN A 563 -14.53 20.20 17.70
C ASN A 563 -15.59 20.82 18.61
N TYR A 564 -15.99 22.06 18.37
CA TYR A 564 -17.04 22.78 19.11
C TYR A 564 -18.24 23.11 18.22
N PHE A 565 -18.49 22.33 17.15
CA PHE A 565 -19.66 22.51 16.31
C PHE A 565 -20.95 22.40 17.12
N SER A 566 -21.91 23.28 16.85
CA SER A 566 -23.16 23.40 17.60
C SER A 566 -24.38 23.46 16.66
N GLY A 567 -25.58 23.59 17.23
CA GLY A 567 -26.80 23.61 16.42
C GLY A 567 -27.21 22.23 15.89
N HIS A 568 -28.01 22.19 14.86
CA HIS A 568 -28.58 20.95 14.29
C HIS A 568 -27.80 20.45 13.08
N ILE A 569 -27.91 19.16 12.81
CA ILE A 569 -27.44 18.62 11.51
C ILE A 569 -28.37 19.13 10.40
N PRO A 570 -27.88 19.86 9.40
CA PRO A 570 -28.74 20.40 8.34
C PRO A 570 -29.18 19.29 7.39
N GLU A 571 -30.35 19.50 6.73
CA GLU A 571 -30.88 18.53 5.75
C GLU A 571 -29.98 18.35 4.51
N SER A 572 -29.09 19.30 4.24
CA SER A 572 -28.11 19.21 3.14
C SER A 572 -27.17 18.00 3.27
N VAL A 573 -26.92 17.50 4.48
CA VAL A 573 -26.17 16.25 4.68
C VAL A 573 -26.86 15.07 4.00
N CYS A 574 -28.19 15.08 3.92
CA CYS A 574 -28.97 14.06 3.21
C CYS A 574 -28.79 14.08 1.69
N MET A 575 -28.28 15.18 1.13
CA MET A 575 -28.00 15.30 -0.31
C MET A 575 -26.67 14.69 -0.72
N LEU A 576 -25.81 14.34 0.24
CA LEU A 576 -24.51 13.72 0.01
C LEU A 576 -24.69 12.22 -0.31
N ARG A 577 -25.10 11.90 -1.52
CA ARG A 577 -25.52 10.53 -1.92
C ARG A 577 -24.39 9.49 -1.82
N ASN A 578 -23.13 9.92 -1.99
CA ASN A 578 -21.95 9.05 -1.99
C ASN A 578 -21.36 8.88 -0.60
N LEU A 579 -21.93 9.54 0.44
CA LEU A 579 -21.35 9.57 1.77
C LEU A 579 -21.37 8.16 2.38
N LEU A 580 -20.17 7.64 2.66
CA LEU A 580 -19.92 6.37 3.33
C LEU A 580 -19.61 6.57 4.82
N VAL A 581 -18.93 7.67 5.15
CA VAL A 581 -18.49 7.98 6.51
C VAL A 581 -19.00 9.35 6.92
N LEU A 582 -19.75 9.38 8.03
CA LEU A 582 -20.16 10.60 8.71
C LEU A 582 -19.71 10.52 10.16
N ASP A 583 -18.68 11.28 10.53
CA ASP A 583 -18.20 11.41 11.89
C ASP A 583 -18.36 12.83 12.40
N LEU A 584 -19.33 13.01 13.29
CA LEU A 584 -19.63 14.25 14.02
C LEU A 584 -19.41 14.09 15.52
N SER A 585 -18.74 13.03 15.96
CA SER A 585 -18.56 12.72 17.39
C SER A 585 -17.78 13.80 18.13
N ASN A 586 -17.94 13.86 19.44
CA ASN A 586 -17.24 14.83 20.30
C ASN A 586 -17.41 16.29 19.87
N ASN A 587 -18.67 16.76 19.85
CA ASN A 587 -19.07 18.11 19.50
C ASN A 587 -20.19 18.62 20.44
N LEU A 588 -20.77 19.77 20.13
CA LEU A 588 -21.87 20.38 20.88
C LEU A 588 -23.20 20.36 20.14
N LEU A 589 -23.33 19.44 19.17
CA LEU A 589 -24.50 19.33 18.30
C LEU A 589 -25.75 18.92 19.10
N VAL A 590 -26.91 19.47 18.70
CA VAL A 590 -28.20 19.30 19.38
C VAL A 590 -29.30 18.85 18.42
N GLY A 591 -30.46 18.48 18.98
CA GLY A 591 -31.66 18.18 18.21
C GLY A 591 -31.75 16.75 17.70
N GLU A 592 -32.59 16.52 16.73
CA GLU A 592 -32.83 15.20 16.13
C GLU A 592 -31.96 14.97 14.89
N PHE A 593 -31.66 13.71 14.57
CA PHE A 593 -31.04 13.35 13.29
C PHE A 593 -32.01 13.65 12.14
N PRO A 594 -31.56 14.25 11.01
CA PRO A 594 -32.44 14.71 9.95
C PRO A 594 -33.25 13.58 9.29
N ARG A 595 -34.44 13.91 8.79
CA ARG A 595 -35.29 12.95 8.08
C ARG A 595 -34.93 12.90 6.60
N CYS A 596 -33.88 12.15 6.27
CA CYS A 596 -33.44 11.99 4.89
C CYS A 596 -34.47 11.22 4.04
N SER A 597 -34.97 11.83 2.99
CA SER A 597 -35.88 11.20 2.01
C SER A 597 -35.13 10.29 1.02
N GLN A 598 -33.84 10.53 0.80
CA GLN A 598 -32.99 9.73 -0.10
C GLN A 598 -32.32 8.59 0.66
N LYS A 599 -31.88 7.54 -0.05
CA LYS A 599 -31.18 6.38 0.51
C LYS A 599 -29.67 6.58 0.35
N PRO A 600 -28.96 7.13 1.36
CA PRO A 600 -27.50 7.23 1.31
C PRO A 600 -26.86 5.86 1.48
N ILE A 601 -25.60 5.75 1.03
CA ILE A 601 -24.81 4.51 1.09
C ILE A 601 -24.01 4.43 2.41
N LEU A 602 -24.44 5.13 3.44
CA LEU A 602 -23.71 5.31 4.68
C LEU A 602 -23.35 3.96 5.33
N VAL A 603 -22.06 3.79 5.63
CA VAL A 603 -21.48 2.61 6.28
C VAL A 603 -21.09 2.91 7.73
N PHE A 604 -20.56 4.11 7.98
CA PHE A 604 -20.15 4.59 9.31
C PHE A 604 -20.97 5.81 9.70
N LEU A 605 -21.65 5.73 10.83
CA LEU A 605 -22.38 6.84 11.44
C LEU A 605 -21.93 7.01 12.90
N LEU A 606 -21.18 8.08 13.18
CA LEU A 606 -20.56 8.36 14.46
C LEU A 606 -21.04 9.72 14.98
N LEU A 607 -21.94 9.68 15.95
CA LEU A 607 -22.57 10.85 16.56
C LEU A 607 -22.33 10.93 18.07
N SER A 608 -21.44 10.08 18.61
CA SER A 608 -21.22 9.97 20.05
C SER A 608 -20.70 11.27 20.68
N HIS A 609 -20.86 11.41 21.98
CA HIS A 609 -20.39 12.58 22.75
C HIS A 609 -20.88 13.91 22.17
N ASN A 610 -22.21 14.04 22.06
CA ASN A 610 -22.92 15.25 21.64
C ASN A 610 -24.11 15.51 22.58
N ARG A 611 -25.03 16.39 22.19
CA ARG A 611 -26.26 16.70 22.91
C ARG A 611 -27.51 16.37 22.05
N PHE A 612 -27.39 15.38 21.15
CA PHE A 612 -28.54 14.94 20.35
C PHE A 612 -29.65 14.42 21.25
N SER A 613 -30.89 14.66 20.84
CA SER A 613 -32.08 14.30 21.59
C SER A 613 -33.13 13.68 20.67
N GLY A 614 -34.31 13.38 21.21
CA GLY A 614 -35.37 12.75 20.45
C GLY A 614 -35.38 11.24 20.56
N LYS A 615 -36.24 10.59 19.76
CA LYS A 615 -36.34 9.14 19.69
C LYS A 615 -35.26 8.58 18.78
N PHE A 616 -35.08 7.24 18.83
CA PHE A 616 -34.21 6.57 17.89
C PHE A 616 -34.58 6.97 16.42
N PRO A 617 -33.63 7.50 15.63
CA PRO A 617 -33.93 8.14 14.35
C PRO A 617 -34.58 7.17 13.35
N SER A 618 -35.85 7.40 13.00
CA SER A 618 -36.59 6.50 12.10
C SER A 618 -36.06 6.49 10.66
N SER A 619 -35.40 7.56 10.24
CA SER A 619 -34.72 7.65 8.93
C SER A 619 -33.62 6.60 8.77
N LEU A 620 -32.97 6.15 9.85
CA LEU A 620 -31.90 5.14 9.82
C LEU A 620 -32.37 3.77 9.31
N LYS A 621 -33.68 3.48 9.33
CA LYS A 621 -34.25 2.28 8.70
C LYS A 621 -33.86 2.14 7.22
N ASN A 622 -33.62 3.25 6.55
CA ASN A 622 -33.30 3.27 5.12
C ASN A 622 -31.83 3.04 4.80
N TYR A 623 -30.95 3.00 5.79
CA TYR A 623 -29.49 2.89 5.62
C TYR A 623 -29.06 1.41 5.66
N SER A 624 -29.44 0.65 4.65
CA SER A 624 -29.21 -0.81 4.60
C SER A 624 -27.74 -1.21 4.61
N SER A 625 -26.82 -0.32 4.21
CA SER A 625 -25.37 -0.57 4.18
C SER A 625 -24.65 -0.30 5.51
N LEU A 626 -25.40 0.21 6.53
CA LEU A 626 -24.80 0.65 7.79
C LEU A 626 -24.16 -0.52 8.53
N ALA A 627 -22.86 -0.40 8.80
CA ALA A 627 -22.06 -1.41 9.48
C ALA A 627 -21.59 -0.94 10.87
N PHE A 628 -21.41 0.37 11.05
CA PHE A 628 -20.95 1.00 12.29
C PHE A 628 -21.92 2.11 12.69
N MET A 629 -22.50 1.98 13.86
CA MET A 629 -23.38 3.00 14.45
C MET A 629 -22.96 3.29 15.88
N ASP A 630 -22.54 4.53 16.13
CA ASP A 630 -22.24 5.03 17.45
C ASP A 630 -23.05 6.28 17.77
N LEU A 631 -24.07 6.13 18.63
CA LEU A 631 -24.91 7.19 19.16
C LEU A 631 -24.68 7.39 20.67
N SER A 632 -23.63 6.81 21.22
CA SER A 632 -23.36 6.80 22.68
C SER A 632 -23.16 8.21 23.23
N THR A 633 -23.36 8.36 24.52
CA THR A 633 -23.14 9.63 25.27
C THR A 633 -23.88 10.82 24.64
N ASN A 634 -25.22 10.68 24.56
CA ASN A 634 -26.15 11.67 24.03
C ASN A 634 -27.41 11.75 24.95
N SER A 635 -28.45 12.40 24.47
CA SER A 635 -29.73 12.53 25.18
C SER A 635 -30.89 11.85 24.43
N PHE A 636 -30.62 10.82 23.64
CA PHE A 636 -31.67 10.05 22.95
C PHE A 636 -32.55 9.32 23.98
N HIS A 637 -33.86 9.22 23.71
CA HIS A 637 -34.84 8.60 24.59
C HIS A 637 -35.85 7.73 23.84
N GLY A 638 -36.76 7.11 24.57
CA GLY A 638 -37.79 6.23 24.03
C GLY A 638 -37.30 4.80 23.83
N THR A 639 -38.01 4.01 23.06
CA THR A 639 -37.72 2.58 22.89
C THR A 639 -36.89 2.29 21.65
N LEU A 640 -36.08 1.24 21.71
CA LEU A 640 -35.42 0.72 20.54
C LEU A 640 -36.44 0.13 19.55
N PRO A 641 -36.39 0.51 18.26
CA PRO A 641 -37.39 0.08 17.29
C PRO A 641 -37.20 -1.38 16.86
N LEU A 642 -38.30 -2.08 16.55
CA LEU A 642 -38.25 -3.47 16.06
C LEU A 642 -37.48 -3.62 14.74
N TRP A 643 -37.51 -2.59 13.88
CA TRP A 643 -36.79 -2.60 12.60
C TRP A 643 -35.27 -2.52 12.73
N ILE A 644 -34.71 -2.37 13.94
CA ILE A 644 -33.26 -2.36 14.15
C ILE A 644 -32.62 -3.67 13.63
N GLY A 645 -33.38 -4.78 13.69
CA GLY A 645 -32.96 -6.06 13.14
C GLY A 645 -32.91 -6.15 11.61
N ASP A 646 -33.45 -5.13 10.90
CA ASP A 646 -33.39 -5.04 9.44
C ASP A 646 -32.03 -4.53 8.94
N LEU A 647 -31.20 -3.96 9.85
CA LEU A 647 -29.84 -3.47 9.55
C LEU A 647 -28.83 -4.61 9.52
N VAL A 648 -29.03 -5.59 8.63
CA VAL A 648 -28.30 -6.88 8.63
C VAL A 648 -26.79 -6.80 8.43
N TYR A 649 -26.27 -5.68 7.95
CA TYR A 649 -24.84 -5.44 7.79
C TYR A 649 -24.17 -4.89 9.05
N LEU A 650 -24.95 -4.53 10.07
CA LEU A 650 -24.44 -3.92 11.30
C LEU A 650 -23.49 -4.87 12.03
N ARG A 651 -22.29 -4.35 12.35
CA ARG A 651 -21.22 -5.03 13.08
C ARG A 651 -20.99 -4.42 14.46
N PHE A 652 -21.18 -3.12 14.58
CA PHE A 652 -20.94 -2.31 15.77
C PHE A 652 -22.17 -1.46 16.04
N LEU A 653 -22.77 -1.67 17.21
CA LEU A 653 -23.91 -0.91 17.71
C LEU A 653 -23.59 -0.40 19.11
N GLN A 654 -23.30 0.90 19.20
CA GLN A 654 -22.99 1.62 20.44
C GLN A 654 -24.11 2.62 20.75
N LEU A 655 -24.87 2.38 21.79
CA LEU A 655 -25.99 3.21 22.25
C LEU A 655 -25.85 3.59 23.72
N SER A 656 -24.68 3.34 24.31
CA SER A 656 -24.45 3.53 25.76
C SER A 656 -24.61 4.98 26.19
N HIS A 657 -24.91 5.18 27.48
CA HIS A 657 -25.05 6.51 28.09
C HIS A 657 -26.03 7.42 27.35
N ASN A 658 -27.27 6.96 27.26
CA ASN A 658 -28.44 7.67 26.75
C ASN A 658 -29.63 7.48 27.69
N PHE A 659 -30.83 7.85 27.26
CA PHE A 659 -32.07 7.68 28.03
C PHE A 659 -33.02 6.69 27.35
N PHE A 660 -32.49 5.72 26.59
CA PHE A 660 -33.33 4.68 26.00
C PHE A 660 -34.02 3.84 27.07
N SER A 661 -35.26 3.47 26.83
CA SER A 661 -36.10 2.73 27.78
C SER A 661 -36.84 1.57 27.06
N GLY A 662 -37.66 0.85 27.79
CA GLY A 662 -38.42 -0.30 27.22
C GLY A 662 -37.60 -1.56 27.17
N HIS A 663 -38.03 -2.53 26.35
CA HIS A 663 -37.37 -3.84 26.24
C HIS A 663 -36.33 -3.84 25.12
N ILE A 664 -35.32 -4.69 25.25
CA ILE A 664 -34.42 -5.02 24.14
C ILE A 664 -35.26 -5.75 23.07
N PRO A 665 -35.41 -5.20 21.84
CA PRO A 665 -36.22 -5.85 20.82
C PRO A 665 -35.64 -7.19 20.42
N ILE A 666 -36.44 -8.24 20.35
CA ILE A 666 -35.97 -9.60 19.98
C ILE A 666 -35.31 -9.61 18.60
N THR A 667 -35.73 -8.71 17.72
CA THR A 667 -35.19 -8.58 16.35
C THR A 667 -33.71 -8.19 16.32
N ILE A 668 -33.14 -7.68 17.42
CA ILE A 668 -31.69 -7.39 17.49
C ILE A 668 -30.86 -8.66 17.26
N THR A 669 -31.43 -9.83 17.56
CA THR A 669 -30.79 -11.13 17.35
C THR A 669 -30.71 -11.56 15.86
N ASN A 670 -31.38 -10.81 14.94
CA ASN A 670 -31.27 -10.99 13.50
C ASN A 670 -29.95 -10.41 12.94
N LEU A 671 -29.25 -9.60 13.72
CA LEU A 671 -27.98 -8.98 13.34
C LEU A 671 -26.83 -9.99 13.36
N LYS A 672 -26.85 -10.94 12.45
CA LYS A 672 -25.89 -12.08 12.40
C LYS A 672 -24.44 -11.66 12.25
N ARG A 673 -24.18 -10.41 11.79
CA ARG A 673 -22.82 -9.85 11.61
C ARG A 673 -22.36 -9.02 12.82
N LEU A 674 -23.23 -8.84 13.82
CA LEU A 674 -22.93 -8.00 14.99
C LEU A 674 -21.80 -8.62 15.83
N ARG A 675 -20.79 -7.82 16.12
CA ARG A 675 -19.61 -8.16 16.93
C ARG A 675 -19.56 -7.38 18.22
N GLN A 676 -20.06 -6.14 18.17
CA GLN A 676 -20.10 -5.29 19.36
C GLN A 676 -21.50 -4.76 19.57
N LEU A 677 -21.98 -4.96 20.78
CA LEU A 677 -23.24 -4.43 21.27
C LEU A 677 -22.99 -3.75 22.61
N SER A 678 -23.21 -2.43 22.66
CA SER A 678 -23.24 -1.70 23.91
C SER A 678 -24.53 -0.92 24.06
N LEU A 679 -25.28 -1.27 25.10
CA LEU A 679 -26.48 -0.58 25.58
C LEU A 679 -26.30 -0.04 27.01
N ALA A 680 -25.08 -0.01 27.51
CA ALA A 680 -24.76 0.33 28.88
C ALA A 680 -25.24 1.74 29.27
N GLY A 681 -25.59 1.94 30.53
CA GLY A 681 -25.94 3.28 31.03
C GLY A 681 -27.22 3.86 30.40
N ASN A 682 -28.28 3.05 30.32
CA ASN A 682 -29.60 3.44 29.82
C ASN A 682 -30.71 3.14 30.87
N SER A 683 -31.96 3.26 30.49
CA SER A 683 -33.12 2.91 31.31
C SER A 683 -33.87 1.67 30.74
N ILE A 684 -33.14 0.74 30.13
CA ILE A 684 -33.70 -0.45 29.51
C ILE A 684 -34.09 -1.47 30.56
N PHE A 685 -35.28 -2.05 30.45
CA PHE A 685 -35.81 -3.01 31.41
C PHE A 685 -36.34 -4.28 30.72
N GLY A 686 -36.78 -5.26 31.53
CA GLY A 686 -37.29 -6.52 31.03
C GLY A 686 -36.23 -7.60 30.89
N ILE A 687 -36.55 -8.68 30.22
CA ILE A 687 -35.68 -9.86 30.15
C ILE A 687 -34.70 -9.80 28.96
N LEU A 688 -33.59 -10.50 29.09
CA LEU A 688 -32.66 -10.73 27.99
C LEU A 688 -33.32 -11.59 26.88
N PRO A 689 -33.15 -11.23 25.61
CA PRO A 689 -33.68 -12.05 24.53
C PRO A 689 -33.11 -13.48 24.57
N TRP A 690 -33.99 -14.48 24.62
CA TRP A 690 -33.59 -15.90 24.67
C TRP A 690 -32.79 -16.36 23.42
N SER A 691 -32.98 -15.68 22.30
CA SER A 691 -32.35 -15.99 20.99
C SER A 691 -30.99 -15.30 20.77
N LEU A 692 -30.30 -14.82 21.82
CA LEU A 692 -28.94 -14.23 21.69
C LEU A 692 -27.95 -15.15 20.96
N SER A 693 -28.13 -16.48 21.01
CA SER A 693 -27.37 -17.47 20.24
C SER A 693 -27.38 -17.24 18.72
N ASN A 694 -28.35 -16.49 18.18
CA ASN A 694 -28.46 -16.16 16.77
C ASN A 694 -27.42 -15.13 16.30
N LEU A 695 -26.72 -14.46 17.21
CA LEU A 695 -25.62 -13.52 16.91
C LEU A 695 -24.36 -14.30 16.45
N THR A 696 -24.44 -14.91 15.26
CA THR A 696 -23.44 -15.86 14.76
C THR A 696 -22.04 -15.31 14.62
N ALA A 697 -21.86 -14.00 14.39
CA ALA A 697 -20.53 -13.37 14.39
C ALA A 697 -19.85 -13.38 15.77
N MET A 698 -20.62 -13.61 16.86
CA MET A 698 -20.09 -13.73 18.21
C MET A 698 -19.78 -15.19 18.63
N THR A 699 -20.12 -16.17 17.78
CA THR A 699 -19.92 -17.60 18.09
C THR A 699 -18.55 -18.14 17.69
N GLN A 700 -17.77 -17.42 16.88
CA GLN A 700 -16.52 -17.90 16.33
C GLN A 700 -15.33 -17.04 16.74
N LYS A 701 -14.20 -17.68 17.07
CA LYS A 701 -12.92 -17.00 17.24
C LYS A 701 -12.34 -16.64 15.89
N HIS A 702 -12.29 -15.36 15.56
CA HIS A 702 -11.77 -14.89 14.29
C HIS A 702 -10.25 -14.70 14.35
N THR A 703 -9.51 -15.66 13.80
CA THR A 703 -8.04 -15.62 13.68
C THR A 703 -7.55 -15.00 12.37
N LYS A 704 -8.43 -14.83 11.38
CA LYS A 704 -8.13 -14.19 10.09
C LYS A 704 -8.87 -12.86 10.00
N ARG A 705 -8.30 -11.90 9.26
CA ARG A 705 -9.00 -10.65 8.94
C ARG A 705 -10.42 -11.00 8.48
N PRO A 706 -11.45 -10.49 9.13
CA PRO A 706 -12.82 -10.75 8.70
C PRO A 706 -12.91 -10.29 7.25
N GLY A 707 -13.44 -11.15 6.38
CA GLY A 707 -13.83 -10.74 5.03
C GLY A 707 -14.86 -9.62 5.13
N ILE A 708 -14.38 -8.39 5.33
CA ILE A 708 -15.12 -7.22 4.93
C ILE A 708 -15.13 -7.35 3.43
N ASP A 709 -16.31 -7.27 2.82
CA ASP A 709 -16.47 -7.33 1.38
C ASP A 709 -15.33 -6.54 0.75
N MET A 710 -14.45 -7.21 -0.02
CA MET A 710 -13.18 -6.63 -0.49
C MET A 710 -13.40 -5.30 -1.22
N SER A 711 -14.63 -5.03 -1.67
CA SER A 711 -15.01 -3.77 -2.30
C SER A 711 -14.83 -2.55 -1.37
N ILE A 712 -15.08 -2.67 -0.06
CA ILE A 712 -14.90 -1.56 0.90
C ILE A 712 -13.41 -1.39 1.26
N TRP A 713 -12.60 -2.48 1.21
CA TRP A 713 -11.16 -2.42 1.43
C TRP A 713 -10.38 -1.97 0.19
N TYR A 714 -10.87 -2.31 -1.02
CA TYR A 714 -10.24 -1.92 -2.29
C TYR A 714 -10.26 -0.42 -2.53
N THR A 715 -11.17 0.31 -1.91
CA THR A 715 -11.21 1.78 -2.01
C THR A 715 -10.12 2.48 -1.19
N GLY A 716 -9.26 1.75 -0.44
CA GLY A 716 -8.21 2.34 0.39
C GLY A 716 -8.71 3.09 1.64
N TYR A 717 -10.03 3.19 1.83
CA TYR A 717 -10.65 4.02 2.86
C TYR A 717 -10.47 3.49 4.28
N VAL A 718 -10.57 2.18 4.48
CA VAL A 718 -10.44 1.60 5.83
C VAL A 718 -9.01 1.70 6.37
N GLY A 719 -8.00 1.79 5.51
CA GLY A 719 -6.61 2.01 5.91
C GLY A 719 -6.34 3.44 6.40
N LYS A 720 -7.14 4.41 5.96
CA LYS A 720 -7.10 5.81 6.42
C LYS A 720 -7.88 6.03 7.72
N PHE A 721 -8.81 5.14 8.06
CA PHE A 721 -9.61 5.21 9.28
C PHE A 721 -8.72 4.93 10.50
N ARG A 722 -8.08 5.98 11.01
CA ARG A 722 -7.14 5.92 12.16
C ARG A 722 -7.83 6.19 13.50
N GLU A 723 -9.14 6.29 13.55
CA GLU A 723 -9.83 6.57 14.80
C GLU A 723 -9.67 5.43 15.79
N VAL A 724 -9.53 5.85 17.04
CA VAL A 724 -9.31 4.97 18.16
C VAL A 724 -10.66 4.78 18.84
N TRP A 725 -11.20 3.57 18.78
CA TRP A 725 -12.51 3.22 19.32
C TRP A 725 -12.41 2.84 20.79
N PRO A 726 -13.15 3.53 21.69
CA PRO A 726 -13.19 3.15 23.07
C PRO A 726 -14.09 1.92 23.28
N ILE A 727 -13.62 0.95 24.02
CA ILE A 727 -14.40 -0.17 24.54
C ILE A 727 -14.14 -0.28 26.04
N VAL A 728 -15.20 -0.38 26.83
CA VAL A 728 -15.07 -0.69 28.25
C VAL A 728 -14.82 -2.20 28.39
N MET A 729 -13.61 -2.56 28.77
CA MET A 729 -13.21 -3.94 29.06
C MET A 729 -12.24 -3.97 30.23
N LYS A 730 -12.31 -4.98 31.09
CA LYS A 730 -11.43 -5.12 32.26
C LYS A 730 -11.51 -3.90 33.20
N ARG A 731 -12.70 -3.29 33.31
CA ARG A 731 -13.02 -2.07 34.11
C ARG A 731 -12.27 -0.82 33.65
N GLN A 732 -11.74 -0.82 32.44
CA GLN A 732 -11.03 0.31 31.84
C GLN A 732 -11.57 0.59 30.45
N GLU A 733 -11.56 1.85 30.07
CA GLU A 733 -11.78 2.23 28.69
C GLU A 733 -10.49 1.98 27.90
N LEU A 734 -10.53 0.97 27.04
CA LEU A 734 -9.43 0.60 26.16
C LEU A 734 -9.67 1.20 24.78
N LYS A 735 -8.65 1.80 24.22
CA LYS A 735 -8.70 2.44 22.91
C LYS A 735 -8.08 1.52 21.84
N TYR A 736 -8.88 1.11 20.88
CA TYR A 736 -8.47 0.25 19.77
C TYR A 736 -8.46 1.01 18.45
N GLY A 737 -7.36 0.97 17.72
CA GLY A 737 -7.33 1.39 16.33
C GLY A 737 -7.92 0.28 15.40
N THR A 738 -7.26 -0.04 14.32
CA THR A 738 -7.70 -1.11 13.39
C THR A 738 -7.89 -2.50 14.03
N GLY A 739 -7.34 -2.72 15.24
CA GLY A 739 -7.57 -3.92 16.05
C GLY A 739 -9.01 -4.11 16.53
N ILE A 740 -9.83 -3.05 16.52
CA ILE A 740 -11.25 -3.07 16.91
C ILE A 740 -12.04 -4.16 16.16
N PHE A 741 -11.69 -4.41 14.90
CA PHE A 741 -12.38 -5.40 14.07
C PHE A 741 -12.27 -6.83 14.58
N TYR A 742 -11.35 -7.11 15.49
CA TYR A 742 -11.16 -8.43 16.09
C TYR A 742 -11.83 -8.55 17.46
N VAL A 743 -12.23 -7.43 18.08
CA VAL A 743 -12.85 -7.43 19.40
C VAL A 743 -14.33 -7.77 19.28
N VAL A 744 -14.77 -8.78 20.04
CA VAL A 744 -16.16 -9.16 20.16
C VAL A 744 -16.61 -8.88 21.59
N SER A 745 -17.57 -7.97 21.76
CA SER A 745 -17.97 -7.44 23.08
C SER A 745 -19.48 -7.27 23.20
N MET A 746 -20.01 -7.60 24.37
CA MET A 746 -21.39 -7.30 24.76
C MET A 746 -21.38 -6.60 26.11
N ASP A 747 -21.88 -5.35 26.14
CA ASP A 747 -22.02 -4.54 27.35
C ASP A 747 -23.46 -4.04 27.48
N LEU A 748 -24.18 -4.56 28.47
CA LEU A 748 -25.55 -4.19 28.84
C LEU A 748 -25.62 -3.63 30.26
N SER A 749 -24.50 -3.25 30.84
CA SER A 749 -24.39 -2.79 32.24
C SER A 749 -25.19 -1.53 32.50
N LEU A 750 -25.40 -1.20 33.79
CA LEU A 750 -26.05 0.04 34.21
C LEU A 750 -27.44 0.22 33.55
N ASN A 751 -28.32 -0.79 33.70
CA ASN A 751 -29.68 -0.79 33.18
C ASN A 751 -30.64 -1.37 34.28
N TYR A 752 -31.87 -1.66 33.92
CA TYR A 752 -32.89 -2.24 34.82
C TYR A 752 -33.34 -3.62 34.32
N LEU A 753 -32.44 -4.38 33.69
CA LEU A 753 -32.72 -5.70 33.13
C LEU A 753 -33.04 -6.69 34.25
N THR A 754 -34.07 -7.51 34.05
CA THR A 754 -34.58 -8.50 35.00
C THR A 754 -34.59 -9.90 34.42
N GLY A 755 -34.98 -10.90 35.25
CA GLY A 755 -35.05 -12.32 34.81
C GLY A 755 -33.69 -12.98 34.76
N GLU A 756 -33.65 -14.18 34.17
CA GLU A 756 -32.46 -15.04 34.13
C GLU A 756 -31.55 -14.76 32.95
N ILE A 757 -30.27 -15.09 33.09
CA ILE A 757 -29.32 -15.12 31.98
C ILE A 757 -29.60 -16.35 31.12
N PRO A 758 -29.99 -16.20 29.82
CA PRO A 758 -30.37 -17.36 28.99
C PRO A 758 -29.20 -18.31 28.76
N ASP A 759 -29.41 -19.60 28.84
CA ASP A 759 -28.40 -20.65 28.55
C ASP A 759 -27.81 -20.51 27.12
N GLY A 760 -28.61 -20.04 26.16
CA GLY A 760 -28.19 -19.78 24.79
C GLY A 760 -27.02 -18.79 24.67
N LEU A 761 -26.81 -17.92 25.67
CA LEU A 761 -25.66 -16.99 25.72
C LEU A 761 -24.32 -17.74 25.67
N THR A 762 -24.25 -18.92 26.30
CA THR A 762 -23.00 -19.72 26.39
C THR A 762 -22.51 -20.28 25.04
N SER A 763 -23.32 -20.17 23.97
CA SER A 763 -22.90 -20.51 22.61
C SER A 763 -22.04 -19.43 21.93
N LEU A 764 -21.98 -18.22 22.50
CA LEU A 764 -21.20 -17.10 21.96
C LEU A 764 -19.71 -17.26 22.28
N ASN A 765 -19.08 -18.32 21.78
CA ASN A 765 -17.70 -18.71 22.11
C ASN A 765 -16.62 -17.75 21.64
N GLY A 766 -16.95 -16.84 20.71
CA GLY A 766 -16.04 -15.81 20.20
C GLY A 766 -16.00 -14.54 21.06
N LEU A 767 -16.88 -14.43 22.08
CA LEU A 767 -16.96 -13.24 22.91
C LEU A 767 -15.71 -13.10 23.78
N LEU A 768 -15.13 -11.89 23.79
CA LEU A 768 -13.96 -11.51 24.58
C LEU A 768 -14.37 -10.77 25.86
N ASN A 769 -15.43 -9.97 25.78
CA ASN A 769 -15.94 -9.16 26.87
C ASN A 769 -17.44 -9.33 27.04
N LEU A 770 -17.86 -9.66 28.26
CA LEU A 770 -19.26 -9.72 28.68
C LEU A 770 -19.45 -8.91 29.96
N ASN A 771 -20.24 -7.83 29.88
CA ASN A 771 -20.55 -6.97 31.01
C ASN A 771 -22.06 -6.82 31.18
N PHE A 772 -22.63 -7.41 32.23
CA PHE A 772 -24.03 -7.25 32.64
C PHE A 772 -24.18 -6.63 34.04
N SER A 773 -23.13 -6.03 34.52
CA SER A 773 -23.13 -5.44 35.90
C SER A 773 -24.17 -4.36 36.06
N TRP A 774 -24.52 -4.09 37.32
CA TRP A 774 -25.46 -3.03 37.66
C TRP A 774 -26.82 -3.18 36.98
N ASN A 775 -27.45 -4.37 37.14
CA ASN A 775 -28.79 -4.70 36.66
C ASN A 775 -29.61 -5.36 37.80
N GLN A 776 -30.76 -5.91 37.48
CA GLN A 776 -31.64 -6.65 38.39
C GLN A 776 -31.77 -8.12 37.93
N LEU A 777 -30.77 -8.67 37.26
CA LEU A 777 -30.79 -10.05 36.78
C LEU A 777 -30.83 -11.02 37.96
N SER A 778 -31.61 -12.07 37.82
CA SER A 778 -31.86 -13.07 38.86
C SER A 778 -31.58 -14.51 38.35
N GLY A 779 -31.87 -15.51 39.16
CA GLY A 779 -31.61 -16.91 38.78
C GLY A 779 -30.14 -17.29 38.88
N LYS A 780 -29.73 -18.35 38.19
CA LYS A 780 -28.37 -18.91 38.28
C LYS A 780 -27.46 -18.38 37.16
N ILE A 781 -26.16 -18.38 37.42
CA ILE A 781 -25.17 -18.26 36.33
C ILE A 781 -25.28 -19.52 35.46
N PRO A 782 -25.38 -19.39 34.12
CA PRO A 782 -25.50 -20.54 33.23
C PRO A 782 -24.42 -21.60 33.46
N GLY A 783 -24.85 -22.88 33.69
CA GLY A 783 -23.93 -23.97 34.03
C GLY A 783 -22.84 -24.26 32.98
N LYS A 784 -23.05 -23.82 31.72
CA LYS A 784 -22.12 -24.01 30.61
C LYS A 784 -21.30 -22.74 30.31
N ILE A 785 -21.20 -21.77 31.24
CA ILE A 785 -20.44 -20.51 31.01
C ILE A 785 -18.99 -20.77 30.60
N GLY A 786 -18.38 -21.85 31.10
CA GLY A 786 -17.04 -22.29 30.70
C GLY A 786 -16.87 -22.70 29.24
N ALA A 787 -17.97 -22.81 28.45
CA ALA A 787 -17.89 -23.03 27.01
C ALA A 787 -17.41 -21.79 26.24
N MET A 788 -17.52 -20.60 26.83
CA MET A 788 -17.11 -19.33 26.22
C MET A 788 -15.58 -19.16 26.28
N LYS A 789 -14.85 -20.06 25.66
CA LYS A 789 -13.38 -20.21 25.79
C LYS A 789 -12.56 -18.98 25.40
N SER A 790 -13.12 -18.05 24.63
CA SER A 790 -12.42 -16.80 24.25
C SER A 790 -12.55 -15.67 25.27
N LEU A 791 -13.38 -15.85 26.31
CA LEU A 791 -13.73 -14.78 27.24
C LEU A 791 -12.51 -14.34 28.05
N GLU A 792 -12.20 -13.03 27.99
CA GLU A 792 -11.12 -12.35 28.72
C GLU A 792 -11.64 -11.50 29.89
N SER A 793 -12.88 -11.00 29.77
CA SER A 793 -13.50 -10.15 30.78
C SER A 793 -14.94 -10.57 31.02
N LEU A 794 -15.29 -10.85 32.27
CA LEU A 794 -16.64 -11.17 32.73
C LEU A 794 -17.00 -10.30 33.92
N ASP A 795 -18.03 -9.45 33.80
CA ASP A 795 -18.57 -8.65 34.89
C ASP A 795 -20.08 -8.89 35.02
N LEU A 796 -20.48 -9.59 36.08
CA LEU A 796 -21.87 -9.85 36.47
C LEU A 796 -22.19 -9.19 37.81
N SER A 797 -21.35 -8.31 38.31
CA SER A 797 -21.48 -7.68 39.64
C SER A 797 -22.75 -6.86 39.75
N ARG A 798 -23.19 -6.66 41.00
CA ARG A 798 -24.35 -5.80 41.32
C ARG A 798 -25.62 -6.20 40.57
N ASN A 799 -26.02 -7.44 40.81
CA ASN A 799 -27.26 -8.07 40.31
C ASN A 799 -27.94 -8.83 41.48
N ASN A 800 -28.99 -9.58 41.17
CA ASN A 800 -29.68 -10.45 42.11
C ASN A 800 -29.49 -11.95 41.79
N LEU A 801 -28.30 -12.29 41.21
CA LEU A 801 -27.97 -13.68 40.85
C LEU A 801 -27.83 -14.54 42.09
N SER A 802 -28.33 -15.81 42.01
CA SER A 802 -28.40 -16.74 43.13
C SER A 802 -27.85 -18.13 42.75
N GLY A 803 -27.79 -19.02 43.73
CA GLY A 803 -27.25 -20.36 43.53
C GLY A 803 -25.73 -20.42 43.49
N GLU A 804 -25.16 -21.53 43.07
CA GLU A 804 -23.73 -21.78 43.11
C GLU A 804 -23.00 -21.18 41.89
N ILE A 805 -21.73 -20.88 42.08
CA ILE A 805 -20.85 -20.53 40.97
C ILE A 805 -20.56 -21.82 40.17
N PRO A 806 -20.90 -21.87 38.86
CA PRO A 806 -20.68 -23.10 38.07
C PRO A 806 -19.21 -23.52 38.07
N THR A 807 -18.94 -24.80 38.26
CA THR A 807 -17.56 -25.34 38.17
C THR A 807 -16.91 -25.12 36.81
N SER A 808 -17.72 -25.08 35.76
CA SER A 808 -17.23 -24.77 34.40
C SER A 808 -16.58 -23.39 34.28
N LEU A 809 -16.83 -22.44 35.21
CA LEU A 809 -16.19 -21.16 35.20
C LEU A 809 -14.65 -21.23 35.27
N SER A 810 -14.14 -22.25 35.98
CA SER A 810 -12.68 -22.51 36.07
C SER A 810 -12.06 -22.95 34.73
N ASP A 811 -12.88 -23.35 33.75
CA ASP A 811 -12.43 -23.71 32.39
C ASP A 811 -12.07 -22.52 31.49
N LEU A 812 -12.35 -21.30 31.94
CA LEU A 812 -12.06 -20.06 31.19
C LEU A 812 -10.59 -19.63 31.37
N THR A 813 -9.70 -20.26 30.65
CA THR A 813 -8.24 -20.09 30.81
C THR A 813 -7.71 -18.73 30.31
N TYR A 814 -8.46 -18.04 29.45
CA TYR A 814 -8.11 -16.69 28.99
C TYR A 814 -8.71 -15.57 29.84
N LEU A 815 -9.55 -15.91 30.82
CA LEU A 815 -10.21 -14.90 31.65
C LEU A 815 -9.17 -14.14 32.49
N SER A 816 -9.04 -12.83 32.22
CA SER A 816 -8.09 -11.93 32.89
C SER A 816 -8.76 -10.89 33.77
N SER A 817 -10.09 -10.78 33.71
CA SER A 817 -10.89 -9.92 34.59
C SER A 817 -12.20 -10.62 34.94
N LEU A 818 -12.50 -10.70 36.24
CA LEU A 818 -13.75 -11.28 36.77
C LEU A 818 -14.33 -10.35 37.82
N ASP A 819 -15.65 -10.14 37.80
CA ASP A 819 -16.38 -9.53 38.91
C ASP A 819 -17.76 -10.18 39.07
N LEU A 820 -17.97 -10.83 40.22
CA LEU A 820 -19.23 -11.44 40.64
C LEU A 820 -19.76 -10.78 41.91
N SER A 821 -19.15 -9.67 42.34
CA SER A 821 -19.45 -9.03 43.62
C SER A 821 -20.89 -8.52 43.68
N TYR A 822 -21.39 -8.36 44.90
CA TYR A 822 -22.73 -7.83 45.19
C TYR A 822 -23.85 -8.55 44.44
N ASN A 823 -23.95 -9.88 44.67
CA ASN A 823 -25.01 -10.78 44.22
C ASN A 823 -25.55 -11.57 45.44
N ASN A 824 -26.41 -12.53 45.20
CA ASN A 824 -26.93 -13.46 46.22
C ASN A 824 -26.41 -14.91 45.97
N LEU A 825 -25.14 -15.03 45.51
CA LEU A 825 -24.50 -16.32 45.23
C LEU A 825 -24.21 -17.10 46.53
N THR A 826 -24.31 -18.44 46.44
CA THR A 826 -24.17 -19.34 47.60
C THR A 826 -23.27 -20.53 47.24
N GLY A 827 -22.88 -21.31 48.23
CA GLY A 827 -22.11 -22.51 48.05
C GLY A 827 -20.59 -22.30 47.97
N ARG A 828 -19.87 -23.37 47.66
CA ARG A 828 -18.41 -23.37 47.58
C ARG A 828 -17.90 -22.73 46.32
N ILE A 829 -16.88 -21.87 46.39
CA ILE A 829 -16.20 -21.33 45.23
C ILE A 829 -15.49 -22.47 44.50
N PRO A 830 -15.69 -22.64 43.17
CA PRO A 830 -15.03 -23.68 42.39
C PRO A 830 -13.50 -23.58 42.44
N PRO A 831 -12.78 -24.69 42.64
CA PRO A 831 -11.33 -24.68 42.63
C PRO A 831 -10.81 -24.44 41.21
N GLY A 832 -9.75 -23.65 41.04
CA GLY A 832 -9.15 -23.41 39.74
C GLY A 832 -8.04 -22.38 39.79
N ARG A 833 -6.88 -22.69 39.23
CA ARG A 833 -5.69 -21.83 39.25
C ARG A 833 -5.99 -20.44 38.69
N GLN A 834 -6.83 -20.35 37.66
CA GLN A 834 -7.20 -19.07 37.06
C GLN A 834 -8.04 -18.21 38.02
N LEU A 835 -9.01 -18.79 38.69
CA LEU A 835 -9.86 -18.10 39.67
C LEU A 835 -9.05 -17.64 40.88
N ASP A 836 -8.10 -18.44 41.33
CA ASP A 836 -7.19 -18.09 42.42
C ASP A 836 -6.31 -16.91 42.05
N THR A 837 -5.77 -16.87 40.82
CA THR A 837 -4.97 -15.77 40.29
C THR A 837 -5.80 -14.48 40.24
N LEU A 838 -7.03 -14.55 39.71
CA LEU A 838 -7.92 -13.39 39.60
C LEU A 838 -8.31 -12.82 40.98
N TYR A 839 -8.45 -13.70 41.98
CA TYR A 839 -8.71 -13.26 43.35
C TYR A 839 -7.47 -12.59 43.97
N LEU A 840 -6.27 -13.08 43.71
CA LEU A 840 -5.02 -12.45 44.15
C LEU A 840 -4.84 -11.05 43.55
N ASP A 841 -5.19 -10.87 42.28
CA ASP A 841 -5.16 -9.54 41.63
C ASP A 841 -6.23 -8.60 42.16
N ASN A 842 -7.42 -9.12 42.47
CA ASN A 842 -8.54 -8.34 43.00
C ASN A 842 -9.39 -9.13 43.97
N GLN A 843 -9.15 -8.93 45.26
CA GLN A 843 -9.86 -9.61 46.36
C GLN A 843 -11.34 -9.27 46.46
N SER A 844 -11.82 -8.23 45.72
CA SER A 844 -13.22 -7.81 45.76
C SER A 844 -14.15 -8.58 44.82
N ILE A 845 -13.66 -9.51 43.99
CA ILE A 845 -14.46 -10.17 42.94
C ILE A 845 -15.65 -10.98 43.46
N TYR A 846 -15.64 -11.41 44.71
CA TYR A 846 -16.73 -12.15 45.36
C TYR A 846 -17.43 -11.35 46.47
N ARG A 847 -17.00 -10.12 46.72
CA ARG A 847 -17.51 -9.28 47.82
C ARG A 847 -19.03 -9.12 47.73
N GLY A 848 -19.70 -9.11 48.88
CA GLY A 848 -21.16 -8.88 48.94
C GLY A 848 -22.01 -10.13 48.69
N ASN A 849 -21.40 -11.31 48.46
CA ASN A 849 -22.09 -12.58 48.39
C ASN A 849 -21.94 -13.32 49.70
N PHE A 850 -22.93 -13.17 50.60
CA PHE A 850 -22.86 -13.66 51.98
C PHE A 850 -22.95 -15.16 52.09
N GLY A 851 -23.50 -15.82 51.07
CA GLY A 851 -23.67 -17.32 51.02
C GLY A 851 -22.47 -18.08 50.44
N LEU A 852 -21.42 -17.37 49.94
CA LEU A 852 -20.22 -18.05 49.40
C LEU A 852 -19.27 -18.48 50.55
N CYS A 853 -18.63 -19.68 50.36
CA CYS A 853 -17.69 -20.23 51.31
C CYS A 853 -16.54 -20.96 50.58
N GLY A 854 -15.55 -21.44 51.35
CA GLY A 854 -14.37 -22.14 50.83
C GLY A 854 -13.28 -21.20 50.30
N THR A 855 -12.13 -21.77 49.95
CA THR A 855 -11.01 -21.03 49.39
C THR A 855 -11.39 -20.30 48.10
N PRO A 856 -10.95 -19.06 47.88
CA PRO A 856 -9.98 -18.25 48.63
C PRO A 856 -10.59 -17.38 49.76
N LEU A 857 -11.88 -17.55 50.04
CA LEU A 857 -12.52 -16.85 51.19
C LEU A 857 -12.20 -17.59 52.50
N GLU A 858 -11.95 -16.84 53.59
CA GLU A 858 -11.69 -17.42 54.91
C GLU A 858 -12.95 -17.94 55.61
N ARG A 859 -14.00 -18.32 54.87
CA ARG A 859 -15.28 -18.85 55.40
C ARG A 859 -15.39 -20.35 55.14
N ASN A 860 -15.53 -21.14 56.23
CA ASN A 860 -15.77 -22.59 56.12
C ASN A 860 -17.19 -22.86 55.62
N CYS A 861 -17.34 -23.83 54.72
CA CYS A 861 -18.63 -24.28 54.24
C CYS A 861 -19.34 -25.12 55.35
N SER A 862 -20.67 -25.03 55.48
CA SER A 862 -21.50 -25.82 56.40
C SER A 862 -21.41 -27.31 56.00
N GLY A 863 -20.52 -28.07 56.61
CA GLY A 863 -20.21 -29.48 56.26
C GLY A 863 -18.75 -29.86 56.43
N ASP A 864 -17.85 -28.86 56.55
CA ASP A 864 -16.39 -29.16 56.65
C ASP A 864 -15.99 -29.57 58.10
N ASN A 865 -16.93 -29.58 59.06
CA ASN A 865 -16.66 -29.96 60.46
C ASN A 865 -16.48 -31.48 60.72
N ALA A 866 -16.38 -32.30 59.70
CA ALA A 866 -16.27 -33.77 59.85
C ALA A 866 -14.83 -34.31 59.66
N LEU A 867 -13.84 -33.52 59.44
CA LEU A 867 -12.45 -33.94 59.14
C LEU A 867 -11.35 -33.08 59.78
N GLU A 868 -11.60 -32.55 61.02
CA GLU A 868 -10.53 -31.91 61.77
C GLU A 868 -9.81 -32.88 62.72
N GLY A 869 -9.25 -33.94 62.19
CA GLY A 869 -8.54 -34.96 63.02
C GLY A 869 -7.08 -35.20 62.56
N ASP A 870 -6.61 -34.67 61.43
CA ASP A 870 -5.32 -35.20 60.94
C ASP A 870 -4.41 -34.21 60.20
N ASN A 871 -4.60 -32.89 60.37
CA ASN A 871 -3.84 -31.90 59.59
C ASN A 871 -2.79 -31.08 60.35
N GLN A 872 -2.60 -31.26 61.68
CA GLN A 872 -1.53 -30.54 62.39
C GLN A 872 -0.11 -31.02 62.09
N GLN A 873 0.10 -32.26 61.59
CA GLN A 873 1.40 -32.75 61.20
C GLN A 873 1.83 -32.44 59.74
N LYS A 874 0.89 -32.01 58.90
CA LYS A 874 1.22 -31.60 57.51
C LYS A 874 1.62 -30.14 57.34
N ILE A 875 1.24 -29.26 58.27
CA ILE A 875 1.55 -27.84 58.17
C ILE A 875 3.00 -27.55 58.53
N GLU A 876 3.63 -28.28 59.44
CA GLU A 876 5.05 -28.15 59.75
C GLU A 876 5.98 -28.58 58.58
N LYS A 877 5.62 -29.65 57.87
CA LYS A 877 6.40 -30.10 56.69
C LYS A 877 6.24 -29.21 55.47
N ALA A 878 5.12 -28.47 55.29
CA ALA A 878 4.93 -27.55 54.20
C ALA A 878 5.73 -26.26 54.38
N SER A 879 5.96 -25.84 55.66
CA SER A 879 6.78 -24.67 55.95
C SER A 879 8.28 -24.86 55.63
N GLU A 880 8.82 -26.09 55.84
CA GLU A 880 10.21 -26.37 55.50
C GLU A 880 10.42 -26.43 53.97
N HIS A 881 9.51 -26.97 53.20
CA HIS A 881 9.62 -27.02 51.73
C HIS A 881 9.52 -25.63 51.12
N VAL A 882 8.71 -24.71 51.64
CA VAL A 882 8.60 -23.31 51.21
C VAL A 882 9.90 -22.56 51.50
N LEU A 883 10.50 -22.81 52.69
CA LEU A 883 11.78 -22.17 53.05
C LEU A 883 12.94 -22.65 52.15
N PHE A 884 12.97 -23.98 51.79
CA PHE A 884 13.95 -24.51 50.83
C PHE A 884 13.70 -24.00 49.40
N PHE A 885 12.44 -23.76 49.00
CA PHE A 885 12.11 -23.23 47.70
C PHE A 885 12.61 -21.77 47.59
N TYR A 886 12.33 -20.91 48.59
CA TYR A 886 12.80 -19.51 48.57
C TYR A 886 14.33 -19.39 48.75
N SER A 887 14.97 -20.26 49.48
CA SER A 887 16.44 -20.34 49.59
C SER A 887 17.06 -20.81 48.27
N GLY A 888 16.46 -21.74 47.55
CA GLY A 888 16.86 -22.16 46.19
C GLY A 888 16.66 -21.05 45.15
N LEU A 889 15.53 -20.33 45.22
CA LEU A 889 15.25 -19.21 44.36
C LEU A 889 16.22 -18.05 44.60
N GLY A 890 16.50 -17.74 45.88
CA GLY A 890 17.47 -16.72 46.25
C GLY A 890 18.90 -17.06 45.80
N SER A 891 19.36 -18.30 46.01
CA SER A 891 20.69 -18.74 45.56
C SER A 891 20.80 -18.80 44.04
N GLY A 892 19.73 -19.24 43.30
CA GLY A 892 19.67 -19.23 41.86
C GLY A 892 19.68 -17.80 41.28
N PHE A 893 18.96 -16.86 41.92
CA PHE A 893 18.97 -15.46 41.54
C PHE A 893 20.35 -14.83 41.73
N MET A 894 21.03 -15.10 42.86
CA MET A 894 22.41 -14.63 43.13
C MET A 894 23.40 -15.21 42.13
N ALA A 895 23.31 -16.51 41.83
CA ALA A 895 24.16 -17.14 40.79
C ALA A 895 23.89 -16.56 39.40
N GLY A 896 22.63 -16.29 39.03
CA GLY A 896 22.22 -15.63 37.78
C GLY A 896 22.82 -14.21 37.69
N LEU A 897 22.71 -13.41 38.75
CA LEU A 897 23.34 -12.09 38.83
C LEU A 897 24.85 -12.15 38.67
N TRP A 898 25.51 -13.16 39.30
CA TRP A 898 26.94 -13.39 39.17
C TRP A 898 27.35 -13.71 37.73
N VAL A 899 26.61 -14.57 37.04
CA VAL A 899 26.85 -14.89 35.62
C VAL A 899 26.69 -13.66 34.74
N VAL A 900 25.66 -12.85 34.96
CA VAL A 900 25.42 -11.56 34.22
C VAL A 900 26.60 -10.60 34.52
N PHE A 901 26.99 -10.47 35.79
CA PHE A 901 28.08 -9.61 36.19
C PHE A 901 29.41 -10.05 35.57
N CYS A 902 29.73 -11.34 35.57
CA CYS A 902 30.92 -11.87 34.93
C CYS A 902 30.91 -11.68 33.40
N THR A 903 29.76 -11.89 32.75
CA THR A 903 29.62 -11.68 31.31
C THR A 903 29.78 -10.20 30.92
N LEU A 904 29.30 -9.26 31.76
CA LEU A 904 29.47 -7.82 31.56
C LEU A 904 30.96 -7.39 31.82
N LEU A 905 31.68 -8.07 32.73
CA LEU A 905 33.07 -7.79 32.95
C LEU A 905 34.00 -8.25 31.80
N PHE A 906 33.73 -9.43 31.23
CA PHE A 906 34.65 -10.09 30.27
C PHE A 906 34.29 -9.92 28.81
N LYS A 907 33.02 -9.56 28.47
CA LYS A 907 32.57 -9.34 27.08
C LYS A 907 32.27 -7.86 26.81
N LYS A 908 33.22 -7.17 26.17
CA LYS A 908 33.12 -5.72 25.85
C LYS A 908 31.85 -5.36 25.07
N VAL A 909 31.40 -6.24 24.17
CA VAL A 909 30.19 -6.01 23.35
C VAL A 909 28.92 -6.02 24.19
N TRP A 910 28.79 -6.95 25.14
CA TRP A 910 27.62 -7.07 26.03
C TRP A 910 27.57 -5.92 27.04
N ARG A 911 28.74 -5.49 27.52
CA ARG A 911 28.84 -4.32 28.41
C ARG A 911 28.37 -3.06 27.74
N VAL A 912 28.78 -2.79 26.48
CA VAL A 912 28.35 -1.62 25.72
C VAL A 912 26.84 -1.67 25.44
N ALA A 913 26.29 -2.83 25.09
CA ALA A 913 24.85 -3.00 24.87
C ALA A 913 24.03 -2.77 26.15
N TYR A 914 24.49 -3.30 27.29
CA TYR A 914 23.83 -3.13 28.59
C TYR A 914 23.78 -1.67 29.02
N PHE A 915 24.92 -0.94 28.96
CA PHE A 915 24.91 0.47 29.33
C PHE A 915 24.11 1.34 28.36
N ARG A 916 24.11 1.05 27.07
CA ARG A 916 23.21 1.73 26.10
C ARG A 916 21.75 1.49 26.38
N LEU A 917 21.37 0.29 26.83
CA LEU A 917 20.00 0.00 27.24
C LEU A 917 19.64 0.74 28.52
N PHE A 918 20.59 0.82 29.49
CA PHE A 918 20.40 1.53 30.74
C PHE A 918 20.26 3.03 30.52
N ASP A 919 21.08 3.63 29.67
CA ASP A 919 20.99 5.05 29.29
C ASP A 919 19.64 5.35 28.63
N LYS A 920 19.18 4.51 27.71
CA LYS A 920 17.84 4.66 27.10
C LYS A 920 16.68 4.55 28.10
N LEU A 921 16.82 3.70 29.09
CA LEU A 921 15.84 3.55 30.18
C LEU A 921 15.88 4.76 31.11
N TYR A 922 17.07 5.21 31.47
CA TYR A 922 17.28 6.40 32.30
C TYR A 922 16.71 7.64 31.64
N ASP A 923 16.96 7.87 30.35
CA ASP A 923 16.40 8.98 29.57
C ASP A 923 14.86 8.93 29.53
N LYS A 924 14.25 7.76 29.36
CA LYS A 924 12.78 7.61 29.41
C LYS A 924 12.21 7.89 30.78
N VAL A 925 12.86 7.41 31.83
CA VAL A 925 12.42 7.66 33.22
C VAL A 925 12.62 9.12 33.58
N TYR A 926 13.72 9.73 33.19
CA TYR A 926 14.00 11.15 33.41
C TYR A 926 12.96 12.03 32.70
N VAL A 927 12.69 11.78 31.42
CA VAL A 927 11.63 12.51 30.68
C VAL A 927 10.27 12.31 31.34
N PHE A 928 9.94 11.09 31.76
CA PHE A 928 8.68 10.82 32.47
C PHE A 928 8.58 11.61 33.80
N LEU A 929 9.64 11.61 34.57
CA LEU A 929 9.68 12.36 35.84
C LEU A 929 9.61 13.88 35.64
N VAL A 930 10.33 14.42 34.62
CA VAL A 930 10.30 15.87 34.33
C VAL A 930 8.93 16.29 33.80
N VAL A 931 8.29 15.50 32.94
CA VAL A 931 6.94 15.77 32.42
C VAL A 931 5.90 15.66 33.56
N THR A 932 6.04 14.68 34.46
CA THR A 932 5.13 14.49 35.57
C THR A 932 5.30 15.60 36.59
N TRP A 933 6.55 16.02 36.89
CA TRP A 933 6.84 17.14 37.75
C TRP A 933 6.34 18.47 37.20
N GLY A 934 6.50 18.70 35.91
CA GLY A 934 5.94 19.87 35.21
C GLY A 934 4.43 19.93 35.28
N ARG A 935 3.75 18.79 35.22
CA ARG A 935 2.28 18.71 35.38
C ARG A 935 1.81 18.95 36.82
N ILE A 936 2.61 18.58 37.81
CA ILE A 936 2.30 18.80 39.21
C ILE A 936 2.49 20.29 39.56
N ASN A 937 3.58 20.92 39.13
CA ASN A 937 3.81 22.35 39.41
C ASN A 937 2.87 23.29 38.64
N HIS A 938 2.31 22.86 37.49
CA HIS A 938 1.29 23.66 36.79
C HIS A 938 -0.09 23.63 37.49
N LYS A 939 -0.32 22.66 38.41
CA LYS A 939 -1.57 22.60 39.19
C LYS A 939 -1.52 23.51 40.44
N GLU A 940 -0.36 23.91 40.91
CA GLU A 940 -0.22 24.79 42.09
C GLU A 940 -0.20 26.29 41.74
N THR A 941 -0.16 26.66 40.45
CA THR A 941 -0.22 28.09 40.03
C THR A 941 -1.57 28.52 39.49
N THR A 942 -2.63 27.69 39.63
CA THR A 942 -4.01 28.01 39.24
C THR A 942 -5.01 27.74 40.37
N THR A 943 -4.67 28.12 41.62
CA THR A 943 -5.60 28.32 42.71
C THR A 943 -5.48 29.75 43.23
#